data_82f8642613876c72dd5e7c986ecf4e4e
#
_entry.id   82f8642613876c72dd5e7c986ecf4e4e
#
_cell.length_a   1.000
_cell.length_b   1.000
_cell.length_c   1.000
_cell.angle_alpha   90.00
_cell.angle_beta   90.00
_cell.angle_gamma   90.00
#
_symmetry.space_group_name_H-M   'P 1'
#
loop_
_entity.id
_entity.type
_entity.pdbx_description
1 polymer ?
#
loop_
_entity_poly.entity_id
_entity_poly.type
_entity_poly.pdbx_seq_one_letter_code
_entity_poly.pdbx_strand_id
1 'polypeptide(L)'
;MIGMTQLWRQQKDIKISCAVILMALLVILVGCTEETGPSPLVTVQAGANGCQLHSAKGAIQHMIYIQFDNTHFTRDNPNVPSDLEQMPNLLNFIENNGVLLSNHHTPLIAHTATDILTSLTGVYGDQHGMPISNSFRYFNSDGTSNPGVSYAYWTSPLFDSSTSTPTDTTPNMLTTGGKNAPAPWVPYTRAGCNFGAIGTANSVLENTKIDIPTVFGAASPEAMEASSNSKLAQADFVGIGIHCAAGNALCSTANNGKADVLPDEPGGYSGYTGLFGHKYVAPQISPDGPLMDLDGNPIQDPSGNKGFPGFDGMSAAVSLAYVAAMQEHGVPVTYAYISDAHDAHPNGPAYGPGQDGYDTALKAYNDAFGKFFARLASDGINQNNTLFVFTADEGDHFVGGAPSPTNCDGVTTPCNYSQIGEINTNLAGLLATEQGITTPFKIHADSAPNIYITGNPSPTDPTTRAFERAVGQLTAANPITGNTDKLIRYLADPVEMKLLHMITADPARTPTFTMFADPNYLLLANAPDCTSPCVTENPGFAWNHGDVSPDINTTWLGLVGPSVRHAGVDKSTWSDHTDIRPTILAQLGLKDDYAHAGRVLFEDLDDSALPQSLRSNQATLMQLAQVYKQINAPVGQLGLASLAVSTKALESGNSTDDGTFTNLESQLTLITTQRDTLAAQMSALLAGAEFNGQAINEQQAKQLISQGQALLKQVNDLTA
;
A
#
# COMPACT_ATOMS: atom_id res chain seq x y z
N MET A 1 -50.45 -39.32 -19.70
CA MET A 1 -50.13 -40.16 -20.89
C MET A 1 -50.62 -39.43 -22.12
N ILE A 2 -49.81 -39.35 -23.17
CA ILE A 2 -49.99 -38.60 -24.43
C ILE A 2 -49.40 -37.16 -24.24
N GLY A 3 -48.25 -36.73 -24.83
CA GLY A 3 -47.47 -37.20 -25.91
C GLY A 3 -46.11 -36.52 -25.98
N MET A 4 -45.11 -37.30 -25.97
CA MET A 4 -43.71 -36.95 -26.31
C MET A 4 -43.41 -37.57 -27.67
N THR A 5 -43.69 -36.90 -28.77
CA THR A 5 -43.22 -37.28 -30.10
C THR A 5 -43.52 -36.19 -31.13
N GLN A 6 -42.91 -35.05 -31.05
CA GLN A 6 -42.88 -34.08 -32.17
C GLN A 6 -41.75 -33.05 -32.04
N LEU A 7 -40.52 -33.47 -31.84
CA LEU A 7 -39.37 -32.54 -31.80
C LEU A 7 -38.08 -33.16 -32.47
N TRP A 8 -38.28 -33.99 -33.49
CA TRP A 8 -37.15 -34.65 -34.17
C TRP A 8 -37.18 -34.59 -35.69
N ARG A 9 -37.74 -33.53 -36.30
CA ARG A 9 -37.77 -33.36 -37.76
C ARG A 9 -37.41 -31.99 -38.31
N GLN A 10 -36.79 -31.11 -37.53
CA GLN A 10 -36.32 -29.78 -38.04
C GLN A 10 -34.83 -29.53 -37.89
N GLN A 11 -34.01 -30.55 -37.72
CA GLN A 11 -32.55 -30.36 -37.57
C GLN A 11 -31.72 -30.91 -38.76
N LYS A 12 -32.33 -31.17 -39.93
CA LYS A 12 -31.59 -31.66 -41.09
C LYS A 12 -31.37 -30.65 -42.23
N ASP A 13 -32.06 -29.52 -42.26
CA ASP A 13 -31.97 -28.61 -43.40
C ASP A 13 -31.14 -27.32 -43.16
N ILE A 14 -30.50 -27.20 -42.01
CA ILE A 14 -29.63 -26.03 -41.67
C ILE A 14 -28.12 -26.35 -41.86
N LYS A 15 -27.76 -27.56 -42.19
CA LYS A 15 -26.32 -27.94 -42.31
C LYS A 15 -25.72 -27.77 -43.74
N ILE A 16 -26.49 -27.36 -44.73
CA ILE A 16 -25.96 -27.25 -46.11
C ILE A 16 -25.72 -25.77 -46.51
N SER A 17 -26.30 -24.81 -45.87
CA SER A 17 -26.06 -23.39 -46.20
C SER A 17 -24.85 -22.72 -45.47
N CYS A 18 -24.29 -23.33 -44.43
CA CYS A 18 -23.11 -22.78 -43.75
C CYS A 18 -21.76 -23.21 -44.33
N ALA A 19 -21.73 -24.23 -45.20
CA ALA A 19 -20.47 -24.73 -45.75
C ALA A 19 -19.97 -23.94 -46.98
N VAL A 20 -20.82 -23.14 -47.62
CA VAL A 20 -20.45 -22.36 -48.81
C VAL A 20 -20.06 -20.91 -48.50
N ILE A 21 -20.44 -20.38 -47.32
CA ILE A 21 -20.01 -19.05 -46.86
C ILE A 21 -18.68 -19.07 -46.11
N LEU A 22 -18.26 -20.24 -45.58
CA LEU A 22 -16.98 -20.38 -44.88
C LEU A 22 -15.78 -20.54 -45.83
N MET A 23 -15.98 -20.84 -47.10
CA MET A 23 -14.88 -20.99 -48.08
C MET A 23 -14.52 -19.70 -48.83
N ALA A 24 -15.30 -18.65 -48.71
CA ALA A 24 -15.01 -17.35 -49.33
C ALA A 24 -14.33 -16.34 -48.38
N LEU A 25 -14.20 -16.66 -47.10
CA LEU A 25 -13.52 -15.84 -46.05
C LEU A 25 -12.15 -16.40 -45.63
N LEU A 26 -11.69 -17.48 -46.25
CA LEU A 26 -10.43 -18.16 -45.87
C LEU A 26 -9.23 -17.81 -46.75
N VAL A 27 -9.35 -16.78 -47.62
CA VAL A 27 -8.26 -16.38 -48.54
C VAL A 27 -7.69 -14.96 -48.23
N ILE A 28 -8.15 -14.28 -47.18
CA ILE A 28 -7.63 -12.94 -46.81
C ILE A 28 -6.97 -12.89 -45.41
N LEU A 29 -6.77 -14.03 -44.76
CA LEU A 29 -6.10 -14.09 -43.45
C LEU A 29 -4.94 -15.12 -43.43
N VAL A 30 -4.05 -15.01 -44.41
CA VAL A 30 -2.70 -15.59 -44.34
C VAL A 30 -1.72 -14.45 -44.30
N GLY A 31 -1.58 -13.88 -43.13
CA GLY A 31 -0.57 -12.90 -42.78
C GLY A 31 -0.42 -12.84 -41.28
N CYS A 32 0.55 -13.59 -40.74
CA CYS A 32 1.14 -13.44 -39.41
C CYS A 32 0.18 -13.59 -38.22
N THR A 33 -0.08 -14.83 -37.82
CA THR A 33 -0.12 -15.16 -36.39
C THR A 33 0.94 -16.24 -36.17
N GLU A 34 2.12 -15.84 -35.77
CA GLU A 34 2.90 -16.70 -34.92
C GLU A 34 2.04 -16.90 -33.67
N GLU A 35 1.50 -18.12 -33.50
CA GLU A 35 1.09 -18.61 -32.20
C GLU A 35 2.34 -18.57 -31.32
N THR A 36 2.46 -17.53 -30.50
CA THR A 36 3.26 -17.64 -29.30
C THR A 36 2.54 -18.66 -28.42
N GLY A 37 2.90 -19.91 -28.59
CA GLY A 37 2.62 -20.93 -27.58
C GLY A 37 3.07 -20.39 -26.22
N PRO A 38 2.45 -20.81 -25.11
CA PRO A 38 2.91 -20.40 -23.80
C PRO A 38 4.41 -20.63 -23.75
N SER A 39 5.18 -19.57 -23.49
CA SER A 39 6.61 -19.69 -23.27
C SER A 39 6.83 -20.87 -22.33
N PRO A 40 7.73 -21.80 -22.61
CA PRO A 40 7.95 -22.90 -21.72
C PRO A 40 8.21 -22.30 -20.34
N LEU A 41 7.38 -22.65 -19.37
CA LEU A 41 7.62 -22.39 -17.97
C LEU A 41 9.06 -22.84 -17.72
N VAL A 42 9.97 -21.88 -17.58
CA VAL A 42 11.29 -22.17 -17.05
C VAL A 42 11.02 -22.57 -15.61
N THR A 43 10.78 -23.85 -15.42
CA THR A 43 10.96 -24.47 -14.12
C THR A 43 12.44 -24.32 -13.83
N VAL A 44 12.82 -23.20 -13.24
CA VAL A 44 14.08 -23.10 -12.55
C VAL A 44 13.92 -24.05 -11.37
N GLN A 45 14.31 -25.30 -11.55
CA GLN A 45 14.65 -26.12 -10.43
C GLN A 45 15.71 -25.32 -9.67
N ALA A 46 15.34 -24.85 -8.49
CA ALA A 46 16.30 -24.31 -7.55
C ALA A 46 17.35 -25.42 -7.37
N GLY A 47 18.47 -25.24 -8.06
CA GLY A 47 19.60 -26.12 -7.91
C GLY A 47 20.01 -26.09 -6.45
N ALA A 48 20.61 -27.16 -5.94
CA ALA A 48 21.12 -27.30 -4.57
C ALA A 48 22.17 -26.24 -4.15
N ASN A 49 22.32 -25.16 -4.87
CA ASN A 49 23.36 -24.13 -4.76
C ASN A 49 22.80 -22.74 -4.48
N GLY A 50 22.05 -22.57 -3.41
CA GLY A 50 21.88 -21.27 -2.79
C GLY A 50 21.05 -20.21 -3.57
N CYS A 51 20.82 -19.09 -2.91
CA CYS A 51 20.20 -17.87 -3.43
C CYS A 51 20.95 -17.33 -4.66
N GLN A 52 20.24 -17.09 -5.76
CA GLN A 52 20.81 -16.56 -7.01
C GLN A 52 20.17 -15.21 -7.35
N LEU A 53 20.71 -14.15 -6.76
CA LEU A 53 20.43 -12.80 -7.20
C LEU A 53 21.28 -12.51 -8.43
N HIS A 54 20.62 -12.15 -9.54
CA HIS A 54 21.27 -11.92 -10.84
C HIS A 54 21.58 -10.44 -11.09
N SER A 55 22.02 -9.72 -10.06
CA SER A 55 22.37 -8.30 -10.19
C SER A 55 23.43 -8.10 -11.27
N ALA A 56 23.38 -6.96 -11.94
CA ALA A 56 24.43 -6.56 -12.88
C ALA A 56 25.80 -6.64 -12.16
N LYS A 57 26.73 -7.40 -12.71
CA LYS A 57 28.07 -7.68 -12.12
C LYS A 57 28.07 -8.62 -10.89
N GLY A 58 26.94 -9.19 -10.47
CA GLY A 58 26.86 -10.09 -9.31
C GLY A 58 27.24 -9.44 -7.98
N ALA A 59 27.13 -8.11 -7.88
CA ALA A 59 27.58 -7.38 -6.70
C ALA A 59 26.59 -7.48 -5.52
N ILE A 60 25.29 -7.56 -5.79
CA ILE A 60 24.26 -7.62 -4.74
C ILE A 60 24.09 -9.07 -4.27
N GLN A 61 24.34 -9.30 -3.00
CA GLN A 61 24.19 -10.60 -2.34
C GLN A 61 23.06 -10.59 -1.30
N HIS A 62 22.69 -9.39 -0.81
CA HIS A 62 21.69 -9.15 0.21
C HIS A 62 20.72 -8.05 -0.24
N MET A 63 19.47 -8.12 0.20
CA MET A 63 18.50 -7.06 0.06
C MET A 63 17.82 -6.84 1.42
N ILE A 64 17.81 -5.59 1.88
CA ILE A 64 17.21 -5.17 3.15
C ILE A 64 16.28 -4.01 2.84
N TYR A 65 14.97 -4.23 3.04
CA TYR A 65 13.96 -3.19 2.89
C TYR A 65 13.36 -2.87 4.26
N ILE A 66 13.49 -1.63 4.70
CA ILE A 66 12.97 -1.11 5.96
C ILE A 66 11.92 -0.05 5.63
N GLN A 67 10.72 -0.21 6.17
CA GLN A 67 9.63 0.73 6.03
C GLN A 67 9.19 1.21 7.42
N PHE A 68 9.23 2.51 7.61
CA PHE A 68 8.76 3.15 8.84
C PHE A 68 7.27 3.45 8.74
N ASP A 69 6.62 3.48 9.86
CA ASP A 69 5.33 4.10 10.07
C ASP A 69 5.55 5.61 10.28
N ASN A 70 4.94 6.42 9.46
CA ASN A 70 4.78 7.89 9.58
C ASN A 70 6.06 8.72 9.80
N THR A 71 7.23 8.28 9.39
CA THR A 71 8.48 9.03 9.62
C THR A 71 8.71 10.06 8.53
N HIS A 72 8.94 11.33 8.90
CA HIS A 72 9.04 12.46 7.99
C HIS A 72 10.47 12.83 7.59
N PHE A 73 10.63 13.29 6.35
CA PHE A 73 11.80 14.04 5.89
C PHE A 73 11.53 15.55 5.82
N THR A 74 10.28 15.96 5.65
CA THR A 74 9.85 17.37 5.76
C THR A 74 9.72 17.76 7.23
N ARG A 75 9.85 19.05 7.51
CA ARG A 75 9.73 19.58 8.86
C ARG A 75 8.30 20.04 9.14
N ASP A 76 7.65 19.47 10.12
CA ASP A 76 6.29 19.87 10.56
C ASP A 76 6.29 21.24 11.25
N ASN A 77 7.37 21.54 11.96
CA ASN A 77 7.67 22.88 12.47
C ASN A 77 8.98 23.36 11.85
N PRO A 78 9.03 24.52 11.18
CA PRO A 78 10.23 25.01 10.50
C PRO A 78 11.48 25.12 11.40
N ASN A 79 11.29 25.29 12.72
CA ASN A 79 12.38 25.41 13.69
C ASN A 79 12.86 24.06 14.22
N VAL A 80 12.05 23.01 14.12
CA VAL A 80 12.35 21.65 14.61
C VAL A 80 12.94 20.83 13.45
N PRO A 81 14.06 20.13 13.65
CA PRO A 81 14.55 19.18 12.64
C PRO A 81 13.50 18.11 12.33
N SER A 82 13.45 17.67 11.08
CA SER A 82 12.60 16.54 10.70
C SER A 82 13.08 15.23 11.36
N ASP A 83 12.26 14.20 11.29
CA ASP A 83 12.58 12.90 11.88
C ASP A 83 13.89 12.32 11.34
N LEU A 84 14.07 12.37 10.00
CA LEU A 84 15.32 11.91 9.41
C LEU A 84 16.51 12.78 9.80
N GLU A 85 16.35 14.09 9.94
CA GLU A 85 17.40 14.96 10.44
C GLU A 85 17.78 14.63 11.89
N GLN A 86 16.84 14.08 12.68
CA GLN A 86 17.07 13.60 14.05
C GLN A 86 17.64 12.16 14.09
N MET A 87 17.69 11.48 12.95
CA MET A 87 18.30 10.17 12.78
C MET A 87 19.58 10.22 11.88
N PRO A 88 20.63 10.96 12.29
CA PRO A 88 21.81 11.17 11.45
C PRO A 88 22.58 9.88 11.10
N ASN A 89 22.47 8.79 11.87
CA ASN A 89 23.06 7.51 11.50
C ASN A 89 22.39 6.91 10.25
N LEU A 90 21.08 7.07 10.10
CA LEU A 90 20.35 6.65 8.93
C LEU A 90 20.50 7.65 7.78
N LEU A 91 20.21 8.93 8.01
CA LEU A 91 20.24 9.96 6.99
C LEU A 91 21.62 10.06 6.31
N ASN A 92 22.70 10.14 7.10
CA ASN A 92 24.05 10.18 6.55
C ASN A 92 24.45 8.88 5.83
N PHE A 93 23.93 7.72 6.26
CA PHE A 93 24.17 6.48 5.56
C PHE A 93 23.56 6.51 4.16
N ILE A 94 22.33 7.01 4.01
CA ILE A 94 21.66 7.13 2.72
C ILE A 94 22.37 8.19 1.84
N GLU A 95 22.55 9.41 2.34
CA GLU A 95 23.10 10.52 1.55
C GLU A 95 24.55 10.29 1.10
N ASN A 96 25.37 9.67 1.94
CA ASN A 96 26.79 9.46 1.62
C ASN A 96 27.04 8.22 0.75
N ASN A 97 26.12 7.25 0.72
CA ASN A 97 26.32 5.98 0.02
C ASN A 97 25.29 5.69 -1.07
N GLY A 98 24.35 6.60 -1.32
CA GLY A 98 23.26 6.39 -2.25
C GLY A 98 22.50 7.64 -2.63
N VAL A 99 21.18 7.55 -2.66
CA VAL A 99 20.28 8.65 -3.00
C VAL A 99 19.05 8.63 -2.07
N LEU A 100 18.62 9.82 -1.67
CA LEU A 100 17.36 10.09 -0.99
C LEU A 100 16.43 10.85 -1.94
N LEU A 101 15.37 10.21 -2.40
CA LEU A 101 14.32 10.86 -3.18
C LEU A 101 13.34 11.53 -2.19
N SER A 102 13.23 12.84 -2.26
CA SER A 102 12.33 13.62 -1.39
C SER A 102 11.02 14.04 -2.08
N ASN A 103 10.83 13.64 -3.34
CA ASN A 103 9.60 13.82 -4.09
C ASN A 103 8.96 12.46 -4.36
N HIS A 104 8.88 11.64 -3.31
CA HIS A 104 8.28 10.33 -3.29
C HIS A 104 6.89 10.40 -2.68
N HIS A 105 5.94 9.62 -3.18
CA HIS A 105 4.53 9.75 -2.83
C HIS A 105 3.92 8.41 -2.43
N THR A 106 2.92 8.50 -1.57
CA THR A 106 2.03 7.39 -1.21
C THR A 106 0.94 7.18 -2.26
N PRO A 107 0.14 6.10 -2.22
CA PRO A 107 -1.17 6.08 -2.87
C PRO A 107 -2.11 7.13 -2.28
N LEU A 108 -3.31 7.29 -2.83
CA LEU A 108 -4.20 8.40 -2.51
C LEU A 108 -4.63 8.46 -1.05
N ILE A 109 -5.14 7.33 -0.53
CA ILE A 109 -5.49 7.20 0.88
C ILE A 109 -4.29 6.53 1.55
N ALA A 110 -3.45 7.37 2.13
CA ALA A 110 -2.26 6.94 2.83
C ALA A 110 -2.66 6.28 4.16
N HIS A 111 -2.48 4.97 4.24
CA HIS A 111 -2.71 4.17 5.44
C HIS A 111 -1.88 2.90 5.41
N THR A 112 -1.31 2.50 6.53
CA THR A 112 -0.28 1.46 6.72
C THR A 112 -0.42 0.25 5.77
N ALA A 113 -1.56 -0.47 5.79
CA ALA A 113 -1.69 -1.66 4.93
C ALA A 113 -1.77 -1.34 3.44
N THR A 114 -2.44 -0.26 3.06
CA THR A 114 -2.56 0.17 1.66
C THR A 114 -1.18 0.51 1.10
N ASP A 115 -0.40 1.27 1.85
CA ASP A 115 0.91 1.76 1.45
C ASP A 115 1.95 0.66 1.41
N ILE A 116 2.01 -0.18 2.45
CA ILE A 116 2.93 -1.32 2.49
C ILE A 116 2.62 -2.31 1.37
N LEU A 117 1.35 -2.67 1.14
CA LEU A 117 0.97 -3.56 0.04
C LEU A 117 1.31 -2.95 -1.32
N THR A 118 1.09 -1.65 -1.51
CA THR A 118 1.45 -0.94 -2.74
C THR A 118 2.97 -1.04 -2.99
N SER A 119 3.79 -0.80 -1.98
CA SER A 119 5.25 -0.85 -2.08
C SER A 119 5.80 -2.27 -2.31
N LEU A 120 5.21 -3.26 -1.64
CA LEU A 120 5.63 -4.66 -1.74
C LEU A 120 5.15 -5.36 -3.01
N THR A 121 4.08 -4.89 -3.65
CA THR A 121 3.50 -5.51 -4.85
C THR A 121 3.77 -4.72 -6.14
N GLY A 122 4.03 -3.42 -6.05
CA GLY A 122 4.19 -2.56 -7.22
C GLY A 122 2.91 -2.25 -7.96
N VAL A 123 1.72 -2.48 -7.33
CA VAL A 123 0.41 -2.21 -7.90
C VAL A 123 -0.44 -1.38 -6.92
N TYR A 124 -1.45 -0.67 -7.43
CA TYR A 124 -2.36 0.11 -6.58
C TYR A 124 -3.47 -0.73 -5.95
N GLY A 125 -4.23 -0.10 -5.06
CA GLY A 125 -5.29 -0.71 -4.27
C GLY A 125 -6.39 -1.42 -5.05
N ASP A 126 -6.71 -0.97 -6.26
CA ASP A 126 -7.65 -1.63 -7.16
C ASP A 126 -7.21 -3.04 -7.57
N GLN A 127 -5.91 -3.31 -7.53
CA GLN A 127 -5.33 -4.60 -7.90
C GLN A 127 -4.97 -5.47 -6.68
N HIS A 128 -4.36 -4.90 -5.64
CA HIS A 128 -4.07 -5.69 -4.44
C HIS A 128 -5.26 -5.82 -3.48
N GLY A 129 -6.37 -5.12 -3.74
CA GLY A 129 -7.64 -5.31 -3.04
C GLY A 129 -7.84 -4.52 -1.75
N MET A 130 -6.84 -3.73 -1.33
CA MET A 130 -6.87 -2.90 -0.11
C MET A 130 -6.62 -1.43 -0.46
N PRO A 131 -7.61 -0.72 -1.04
CA PRO A 131 -7.37 0.64 -1.54
C PRO A 131 -7.52 1.74 -0.48
N ILE A 132 -7.89 1.43 0.76
CA ILE A 132 -8.46 2.42 1.66
C ILE A 132 -7.84 2.42 3.06
N SER A 133 -7.61 1.26 3.70
CA SER A 133 -7.22 1.17 5.12
C SER A 133 -6.66 -0.21 5.46
N ASN A 134 -6.42 -0.45 6.75
CA ASN A 134 -6.05 -1.77 7.28
C ASN A 134 -7.20 -2.79 7.28
N SER A 135 -8.36 -2.38 6.84
CA SER A 135 -9.56 -3.20 6.71
C SER A 135 -10.46 -2.63 5.61
N PHE A 136 -11.54 -3.31 5.31
CA PHE A 136 -12.52 -2.81 4.36
C PHE A 136 -13.94 -3.12 4.83
N ARG A 137 -14.90 -2.42 4.27
CA ARG A 137 -16.32 -2.64 4.43
C ARG A 137 -16.93 -3.01 3.08
N TYR A 138 -18.05 -3.71 3.06
CA TYR A 138 -18.77 -4.02 1.84
C TYR A 138 -20.28 -3.97 2.07
N PHE A 139 -21.04 -3.80 1.00
CA PHE A 139 -22.50 -3.89 1.03
C PHE A 139 -22.98 -5.34 1.04
N ASN A 140 -23.92 -5.63 1.90
CA ASN A 140 -24.69 -6.86 1.88
C ASN A 140 -25.75 -6.81 0.77
N SER A 141 -26.29 -7.97 0.39
CA SER A 141 -27.31 -8.06 -0.66
C SER A 141 -28.62 -7.34 -0.34
N ASP A 142 -28.88 -7.02 0.92
CA ASP A 142 -30.04 -6.25 1.38
C ASP A 142 -29.81 -4.72 1.40
N GLY A 143 -28.64 -4.27 0.97
CA GLY A 143 -28.25 -2.86 0.94
C GLY A 143 -27.73 -2.32 2.28
N THR A 144 -27.63 -3.15 3.33
CA THR A 144 -26.88 -2.81 4.54
C THR A 144 -25.39 -3.02 4.29
N SER A 145 -24.52 -2.47 5.13
CA SER A 145 -23.10 -2.76 5.08
C SER A 145 -22.67 -3.58 6.30
N ASN A 146 -21.63 -4.41 6.14
CA ASN A 146 -21.01 -5.13 7.24
C ASN A 146 -20.28 -4.15 8.19
N PRO A 147 -19.84 -4.58 9.40
CA PRO A 147 -19.20 -3.69 10.37
C PRO A 147 -17.74 -3.35 10.05
N GLY A 148 -17.16 -3.91 9.01
CA GLY A 148 -15.73 -3.83 8.67
C GLY A 148 -15.04 -5.18 8.84
N VAL A 149 -14.11 -5.50 7.94
CA VAL A 149 -13.42 -6.79 7.91
C VAL A 149 -11.92 -6.51 7.72
N SER A 150 -11.11 -6.96 8.65
CA SER A 150 -9.66 -6.96 8.51
C SER A 150 -9.24 -7.94 7.41
N TYR A 151 -8.25 -7.58 6.62
CA TYR A 151 -7.67 -8.54 5.69
C TYR A 151 -6.88 -9.63 6.44
N ALA A 152 -6.66 -10.75 5.78
CA ALA A 152 -5.92 -11.87 6.32
C ALA A 152 -4.71 -12.19 5.45
N TYR A 153 -3.71 -12.81 6.04
CA TYR A 153 -2.43 -13.13 5.42
C TYR A 153 -2.55 -13.82 4.05
N TRP A 154 -3.35 -14.87 3.97
CA TRP A 154 -3.42 -15.72 2.78
C TRP A 154 -4.42 -15.27 1.72
N THR A 155 -4.93 -14.08 1.78
CA THR A 155 -5.99 -13.67 0.85
C THR A 155 -7.17 -14.65 0.81
N SER A 156 -7.38 -15.39 1.90
CA SER A 156 -8.47 -16.34 2.06
C SER A 156 -9.82 -15.66 1.96
N PRO A 157 -10.91 -16.38 1.70
CA PRO A 157 -12.24 -15.83 1.85
C PRO A 157 -12.41 -15.18 3.20
N LEU A 158 -12.97 -14.00 3.23
CA LEU A 158 -13.10 -13.21 4.45
C LEU A 158 -14.08 -13.86 5.43
N PHE A 159 -13.72 -13.71 6.67
CA PHE A 159 -14.57 -14.09 7.78
C PHE A 159 -14.97 -12.84 8.56
N ASP A 160 -16.24 -12.48 8.48
CA ASP A 160 -16.79 -11.44 9.35
C ASP A 160 -16.88 -11.96 10.79
N SER A 161 -16.09 -11.39 11.69
CA SER A 161 -16.02 -11.80 13.10
C SER A 161 -17.34 -11.56 13.87
N SER A 162 -18.26 -10.79 13.32
CA SER A 162 -19.61 -10.59 13.89
C SER A 162 -20.56 -11.75 13.61
N THR A 163 -20.20 -12.65 12.69
CA THR A 163 -20.96 -13.84 12.32
C THR A 163 -20.13 -15.11 12.57
N SER A 164 -20.81 -16.25 12.70
CA SER A 164 -20.15 -17.55 12.84
C SER A 164 -19.78 -18.22 11.53
N THR A 165 -20.14 -17.61 10.39
CA THR A 165 -19.91 -18.13 9.05
C THR A 165 -19.31 -17.06 8.17
N PRO A 166 -18.47 -17.42 7.18
CA PRO A 166 -17.98 -16.48 6.19
C PRO A 166 -19.16 -15.80 5.49
N THR A 167 -19.19 -14.48 5.49
CA THR A 167 -20.22 -13.68 4.82
C THR A 167 -19.72 -13.17 3.48
N ASP A 168 -18.43 -13.00 3.34
CA ASP A 168 -17.75 -12.70 2.09
C ASP A 168 -16.93 -13.92 1.67
N THR A 169 -17.27 -14.51 0.54
CA THR A 169 -16.54 -15.65 -0.05
C THR A 169 -15.49 -15.21 -1.07
N THR A 170 -15.39 -13.91 -1.32
CA THR A 170 -14.38 -13.31 -2.20
C THR A 170 -13.05 -13.21 -1.44
N PRO A 171 -11.91 -13.58 -2.04
CA PRO A 171 -10.61 -13.38 -1.42
C PRO A 171 -10.38 -11.92 -1.01
N ASN A 172 -9.62 -11.70 0.06
CA ASN A 172 -9.30 -10.37 0.58
C ASN A 172 -8.76 -9.44 -0.48
N MET A 173 -7.72 -9.88 -1.15
CA MET A 173 -6.97 -9.09 -2.11
C MET A 173 -7.18 -9.66 -3.50
N LEU A 174 -7.92 -8.94 -4.32
CA LEU A 174 -8.21 -9.32 -5.71
C LEU A 174 -7.61 -8.29 -6.66
N THR A 175 -6.90 -8.78 -7.66
CA THR A 175 -6.57 -7.99 -8.84
C THR A 175 -7.83 -7.69 -9.65
N THR A 176 -7.78 -6.71 -10.55
CA THR A 176 -8.89 -6.39 -11.46
C THR A 176 -9.30 -7.56 -12.34
N GLY A 177 -8.42 -8.54 -12.56
CA GLY A 177 -8.71 -9.79 -13.26
C GLY A 177 -9.41 -10.85 -12.42
N GLY A 178 -9.78 -10.56 -11.17
CA GLY A 178 -10.44 -11.50 -10.26
C GLY A 178 -9.51 -12.59 -9.70
N LYS A 179 -8.19 -12.36 -9.75
CA LYS A 179 -7.16 -13.21 -9.16
C LYS A 179 -6.70 -12.65 -7.82
N ASN A 180 -6.15 -13.51 -6.95
CA ASN A 180 -5.55 -13.03 -5.72
C ASN A 180 -4.39 -12.08 -6.01
N ALA A 181 -4.19 -11.10 -5.12
CA ALA A 181 -3.02 -10.24 -5.17
C ALA A 181 -1.74 -11.06 -5.07
N PRO A 182 -0.69 -10.64 -5.79
CA PRO A 182 0.57 -11.37 -5.79
C PRO A 182 1.26 -11.33 -4.43
N ALA A 183 1.85 -12.46 -4.04
CA ALA A 183 2.62 -12.54 -2.81
C ALA A 183 4.02 -11.91 -2.98
N PRO A 184 4.45 -11.04 -2.05
CA PRO A 184 5.69 -10.29 -2.19
C PRO A 184 6.96 -11.14 -2.31
N TRP A 185 7.00 -12.32 -1.67
CA TRP A 185 8.20 -13.16 -1.59
C TRP A 185 8.45 -14.06 -2.81
N VAL A 186 7.47 -14.22 -3.70
CA VAL A 186 7.52 -15.22 -4.78
C VAL A 186 8.74 -15.08 -5.70
N PRO A 187 9.13 -13.91 -6.24
CA PRO A 187 10.30 -13.81 -7.11
C PRO A 187 11.59 -14.22 -6.40
N TYR A 188 11.74 -13.90 -5.13
CA TYR A 188 12.92 -14.22 -4.34
C TYR A 188 13.03 -15.70 -4.05
N THR A 189 11.95 -16.33 -3.60
CA THR A 189 11.94 -17.77 -3.28
C THR A 189 12.10 -18.61 -4.53
N ARG A 190 11.57 -18.20 -5.67
CA ARG A 190 11.85 -18.82 -6.99
C ARG A 190 13.32 -18.72 -7.39
N ALA A 191 14.00 -17.65 -7.03
CA ALA A 191 15.44 -17.48 -7.25
C ALA A 191 16.30 -18.29 -6.26
N GLY A 192 15.69 -19.09 -5.41
CA GLY A 192 16.39 -19.89 -4.39
C GLY A 192 16.74 -19.11 -3.12
N CYS A 193 16.23 -17.89 -2.95
CA CYS A 193 16.48 -17.04 -1.80
C CYS A 193 15.37 -17.18 -0.76
N ASN A 194 15.72 -17.30 0.52
CA ASN A 194 14.77 -17.17 1.59
C ASN A 194 14.41 -15.70 1.78
N PHE A 195 13.14 -15.43 2.07
CA PHE A 195 12.60 -14.11 2.32
C PHE A 195 12.11 -14.01 3.77
N GLY A 196 12.68 -13.09 4.54
CA GLY A 196 12.24 -12.79 5.90
C GLY A 196 11.33 -11.59 5.94
N ALA A 197 10.27 -11.68 6.72
CA ALA A 197 9.31 -10.60 6.93
C ALA A 197 9.11 -10.33 8.40
N ILE A 198 9.12 -9.06 8.78
CA ILE A 198 8.96 -8.57 10.14
C ILE A 198 7.93 -7.43 10.13
N GLY A 199 6.89 -7.56 10.95
CA GLY A 199 5.86 -6.53 11.13
C GLY A 199 4.52 -6.93 10.54
N THR A 200 4.17 -6.47 9.36
CA THR A 200 2.80 -6.52 8.84
C THR A 200 2.72 -6.70 7.31
N ALA A 201 1.55 -6.50 6.76
CA ALA A 201 1.17 -6.42 5.36
C ALA A 201 1.38 -7.68 4.55
N ASN A 202 0.52 -8.64 4.78
CA ASN A 202 0.37 -9.86 3.97
C ASN A 202 1.63 -10.74 3.86
N SER A 203 2.69 -10.39 4.52
CA SER A 203 3.95 -11.14 4.50
C SER A 203 4.18 -11.97 5.77
N VAL A 204 3.34 -11.78 6.79
CA VAL A 204 3.36 -12.47 8.08
C VAL A 204 1.94 -12.87 8.49
N LEU A 205 1.79 -13.69 9.53
CA LEU A 205 0.47 -13.89 10.14
C LEU A 205 0.11 -12.67 10.97
N GLU A 206 -1.11 -12.18 10.85
CA GLU A 206 -1.57 -10.99 11.55
C GLU A 206 -2.76 -11.27 12.47
N ASN A 207 -3.60 -12.23 12.10
CA ASN A 207 -4.83 -12.51 12.78
C ASN A 207 -4.81 -13.87 13.49
N THR A 208 -4.81 -13.85 14.82
CA THR A 208 -4.79 -15.08 15.62
C THR A 208 -5.99 -15.99 15.38
N LYS A 209 -7.15 -15.45 15.02
CA LYS A 209 -8.38 -16.22 14.81
C LYS A 209 -8.51 -16.82 13.40
N ILE A 210 -7.90 -16.18 12.41
CA ILE A 210 -8.04 -16.58 10.99
C ILE A 210 -6.74 -17.23 10.52
N ASP A 211 -5.62 -16.54 10.63
CA ASP A 211 -4.35 -16.97 10.02
C ASP A 211 -3.77 -18.20 10.71
N ILE A 212 -3.75 -18.23 12.05
CA ILE A 212 -3.18 -19.37 12.79
C ILE A 212 -3.92 -20.67 12.46
N PRO A 213 -5.26 -20.78 12.56
CA PRO A 213 -5.97 -21.98 12.16
C PRO A 213 -5.83 -22.34 10.68
N THR A 214 -5.68 -21.33 9.81
CA THR A 214 -5.49 -21.56 8.37
C THR A 214 -4.14 -22.21 8.09
N VAL A 215 -3.07 -21.68 8.65
CA VAL A 215 -1.70 -22.14 8.39
C VAL A 215 -1.36 -23.43 9.14
N PHE A 216 -1.73 -23.50 10.42
CA PHE A 216 -1.35 -24.63 11.29
C PHE A 216 -2.41 -25.73 11.32
N GLY A 217 -3.64 -25.44 10.91
CA GLY A 217 -4.81 -26.33 11.00
C GLY A 217 -5.67 -26.03 12.22
N ALA A 218 -7.00 -26.07 12.03
CA ALA A 218 -7.99 -25.72 13.09
C ALA A 218 -7.91 -26.56 14.38
N ALA A 219 -7.34 -27.76 14.31
CA ALA A 219 -7.14 -28.65 15.47
C ALA A 219 -5.68 -28.71 15.96
N SER A 220 -4.83 -27.81 15.48
CA SER A 220 -3.41 -27.77 15.88
C SER A 220 -3.23 -27.26 17.31
N PRO A 221 -2.10 -27.56 17.97
CA PRO A 221 -1.74 -26.93 19.23
C PRO A 221 -1.72 -25.40 19.17
N GLU A 222 -1.27 -24.83 18.04
CA GLU A 222 -1.21 -23.39 17.78
C GLU A 222 -2.61 -22.77 17.76
N ALA A 223 -3.56 -23.41 17.06
CA ALA A 223 -4.95 -22.95 17.03
C ALA A 223 -5.65 -23.09 18.40
N MET A 224 -5.32 -24.13 19.16
CA MET A 224 -5.79 -24.27 20.55
C MET A 224 -5.21 -23.19 21.46
N GLU A 225 -3.94 -22.83 21.30
CA GLU A 225 -3.32 -21.72 22.01
C GLU A 225 -4.00 -20.39 21.63
N ALA A 226 -4.21 -20.11 20.35
CA ALA A 226 -4.89 -18.93 19.88
C ALA A 226 -6.33 -18.78 20.46
N SER A 227 -7.04 -19.88 20.66
CA SER A 227 -8.38 -19.88 21.25
C SER A 227 -8.41 -19.73 22.77
N SER A 228 -7.37 -20.23 23.49
CA SER A 228 -7.31 -20.23 24.94
C SER A 228 -6.51 -19.06 25.53
N ASN A 229 -5.51 -18.57 24.82
CA ASN A 229 -4.64 -17.45 25.21
C ASN A 229 -4.17 -16.68 23.97
N SER A 230 -5.06 -15.85 23.40
CA SER A 230 -4.77 -15.13 22.17
C SER A 230 -3.58 -14.16 22.25
N LYS A 231 -3.28 -13.61 23.45
CA LYS A 231 -2.11 -12.73 23.65
C LYS A 231 -0.80 -13.52 23.53
N LEU A 232 -0.73 -14.70 24.14
CA LEU A 232 0.45 -15.56 23.99
C LEU A 232 0.59 -16.03 22.53
N ALA A 233 -0.50 -16.45 21.90
CA ALA A 233 -0.48 -16.86 20.51
C ALA A 233 -0.08 -15.71 19.55
N GLN A 234 -0.43 -14.47 19.87
CA GLN A 234 0.03 -13.30 19.14
C GLN A 234 1.56 -13.16 19.27
N ALA A 235 2.11 -13.21 20.48
CA ALA A 235 3.55 -13.15 20.70
C ALA A 235 4.30 -14.31 20.03
N ASP A 236 3.73 -15.53 20.07
CA ASP A 236 4.34 -16.74 19.54
C ASP A 236 4.33 -16.82 17.99
N PHE A 237 3.24 -16.41 17.32
CA PHE A 237 3.00 -16.76 15.92
C PHE A 237 2.76 -15.57 14.97
N VAL A 238 2.44 -14.39 15.46
CA VAL A 238 2.12 -13.20 14.66
C VAL A 238 3.38 -12.38 14.35
N GLY A 239 3.35 -11.56 13.34
CA GLY A 239 4.29 -10.48 13.04
C GLY A 239 5.66 -10.87 12.50
N ILE A 240 6.02 -12.14 12.49
CA ILE A 240 7.34 -12.63 12.07
C ILE A 240 7.18 -13.84 11.16
N GLY A 241 7.88 -13.85 10.03
CA GLY A 241 7.83 -14.97 9.09
C GLY A 241 9.12 -15.13 8.28
N ILE A 242 9.37 -16.34 7.80
CA ILE A 242 10.39 -16.63 6.78
C ILE A 242 9.72 -17.48 5.70
N HIS A 243 9.72 -17.00 4.46
CA HIS A 243 9.31 -17.77 3.29
C HIS A 243 10.56 -18.39 2.66
N CYS A 244 10.62 -19.70 2.66
CA CYS A 244 11.79 -20.42 2.20
C CYS A 244 11.66 -20.84 0.73
N ALA A 245 12.78 -20.77 0.03
CA ALA A 245 12.92 -21.43 -1.26
C ALA A 245 12.61 -22.93 -1.16
N ALA A 246 12.09 -23.50 -2.23
CA ALA A 246 11.67 -24.90 -2.25
C ALA A 246 12.78 -25.84 -1.79
N GLY A 247 12.50 -26.68 -0.79
CA GLY A 247 13.43 -27.66 -0.23
C GLY A 247 14.49 -27.10 0.70
N ASN A 248 14.44 -25.81 1.08
CA ASN A 248 15.39 -25.24 2.05
C ASN A 248 15.19 -25.83 3.45
N ALA A 249 16.29 -26.25 4.09
CA ALA A 249 16.27 -26.95 5.37
C ALA A 249 15.78 -26.06 6.53
N LEU A 250 15.94 -24.75 6.44
CA LEU A 250 15.52 -23.80 7.47
C LEU A 250 14.02 -23.91 7.75
N CYS A 251 13.17 -24.01 6.71
CA CYS A 251 11.73 -24.22 6.83
C CYS A 251 11.32 -25.71 6.74
N SER A 252 12.16 -26.63 7.18
CA SER A 252 11.80 -28.04 7.23
C SER A 252 10.66 -28.32 8.23
N THR A 253 9.98 -29.44 8.05
CA THR A 253 8.94 -29.90 9.00
C THR A 253 9.50 -30.16 10.41
N ALA A 254 10.80 -30.46 10.54
CA ALA A 254 11.47 -30.61 11.83
C ALA A 254 11.55 -29.27 12.58
N ASN A 255 11.59 -28.16 11.86
CA ASN A 255 11.56 -26.79 12.39
C ASN A 255 10.15 -26.21 12.46
N ASN A 256 9.11 -27.02 12.30
CA ASN A 256 7.70 -26.62 12.20
C ASN A 256 7.34 -25.82 10.94
N GLY A 257 8.13 -25.90 9.87
CA GLY A 257 7.80 -25.31 8.58
C GLY A 257 6.46 -25.83 8.04
N LYS A 258 5.68 -24.94 7.48
CA LYS A 258 4.35 -25.20 6.88
C LYS A 258 4.40 -25.00 5.38
N ALA A 259 3.54 -25.70 4.66
CA ALA A 259 3.41 -25.50 3.23
C ALA A 259 2.93 -24.06 2.96
N ASP A 260 3.63 -23.38 2.09
CA ASP A 260 3.30 -22.02 1.63
C ASP A 260 2.40 -22.19 0.40
N VAL A 261 1.09 -22.26 0.62
CA VAL A 261 0.09 -22.54 -0.40
C VAL A 261 -0.64 -21.26 -0.74
N LEU A 262 -0.42 -20.77 -1.96
CA LEU A 262 -1.04 -19.56 -2.47
C LEU A 262 -2.03 -19.92 -3.58
N PRO A 263 -3.31 -19.53 -3.45
CA PRO A 263 -4.28 -19.76 -4.50
C PRO A 263 -4.05 -18.81 -5.68
N ASP A 264 -4.23 -19.31 -6.91
CA ASP A 264 -4.20 -18.52 -8.14
C ASP A 264 -2.96 -17.61 -8.35
N GLU A 265 -1.85 -17.93 -7.71
CA GLU A 265 -0.63 -17.13 -7.86
C GLU A 265 -0.15 -17.13 -9.32
N PRO A 266 0.11 -15.97 -9.94
CA PRO A 266 0.65 -15.89 -11.28
C PRO A 266 1.98 -16.66 -11.43
N GLY A 267 2.14 -17.36 -12.55
CA GLY A 267 3.34 -18.17 -12.84
C GLY A 267 3.42 -19.50 -12.08
N GLY A 268 2.44 -19.81 -11.22
CA GLY A 268 2.38 -21.03 -10.39
C GLY A 268 3.31 -20.96 -9.17
N TYR A 269 2.89 -21.58 -8.08
CA TYR A 269 3.64 -21.61 -6.82
C TYR A 269 3.40 -22.94 -6.11
N SER A 270 4.45 -23.74 -5.95
CA SER A 270 4.33 -25.02 -5.27
C SER A 270 5.66 -25.53 -4.73
N GLY A 271 5.61 -26.32 -3.67
CA GLY A 271 6.78 -26.93 -3.04
C GLY A 271 7.56 -25.99 -2.12
N TYR A 272 7.05 -24.80 -1.86
CA TYR A 272 7.62 -23.84 -0.92
C TYR A 272 7.07 -24.04 0.47
N THR A 273 7.82 -23.58 1.47
CA THR A 273 7.44 -23.66 2.88
C THR A 273 7.69 -22.33 3.58
N GLY A 274 6.86 -22.03 4.57
CA GLY A 274 7.03 -20.88 5.48
C GLY A 274 7.29 -21.32 6.91
N LEU A 275 7.99 -20.48 7.65
CA LEU A 275 8.20 -20.59 9.08
C LEU A 275 7.61 -19.35 9.75
N PHE A 276 6.66 -19.51 10.65
CA PHE A 276 5.85 -18.41 11.15
C PHE A 276 5.96 -18.24 12.65
N GLY A 277 6.15 -16.98 13.06
CA GLY A 277 6.17 -16.51 14.43
C GLY A 277 7.50 -16.68 15.15
N HIS A 278 7.68 -15.84 16.16
CA HIS A 278 8.89 -15.82 16.98
C HIS A 278 9.25 -17.22 17.53
N LYS A 279 8.27 -17.96 18.00
CA LYS A 279 8.44 -19.30 18.59
C LYS A 279 9.22 -20.26 17.71
N TYR A 280 9.00 -20.21 16.38
CA TYR A 280 9.64 -21.10 15.41
C TYR A 280 10.79 -20.44 14.65
N VAL A 281 10.72 -19.13 14.45
CA VAL A 281 11.76 -18.37 13.73
C VAL A 281 12.98 -18.13 14.61
N ALA A 282 12.79 -17.64 15.84
CA ALA A 282 13.90 -17.23 16.70
C ALA A 282 14.96 -18.34 16.94
N PRO A 283 14.60 -19.61 17.18
CA PRO A 283 15.59 -20.68 17.32
C PRO A 283 16.43 -20.94 16.06
N GLN A 284 15.94 -20.54 14.88
CA GLN A 284 16.65 -20.77 13.63
C GLN A 284 17.62 -19.62 13.28
N ILE A 285 17.33 -18.41 13.74
CA ILE A 285 18.15 -17.21 13.49
C ILE A 285 18.96 -16.76 14.71
N SER A 286 18.81 -17.44 15.86
CA SER A 286 19.57 -17.23 17.08
C SER A 286 19.80 -18.57 17.80
N PRO A 287 20.57 -19.50 17.21
CA PRO A 287 20.72 -20.87 17.71
C PRO A 287 21.49 -20.94 19.01
N ASP A 288 22.30 -19.95 19.34
CA ASP A 288 23.19 -19.94 20.53
C ASP A 288 22.52 -19.33 21.78
N GLY A 289 21.27 -18.82 21.64
CA GLY A 289 20.57 -18.22 22.79
C GLY A 289 19.26 -17.51 22.37
N PRO A 290 18.57 -16.88 23.30
CA PRO A 290 17.38 -16.14 23.01
C PRO A 290 17.70 -14.94 22.12
N LEU A 291 16.83 -14.67 21.14
CA LEU A 291 16.94 -13.46 20.33
C LEU A 291 16.65 -12.23 21.20
N MET A 292 17.58 -11.30 21.20
CA MET A 292 17.51 -10.04 21.93
C MET A 292 17.35 -8.88 20.94
N ASP A 293 16.79 -7.77 21.40
CA ASP A 293 16.80 -6.52 20.63
C ASP A 293 18.24 -5.95 20.52
N LEU A 294 18.44 -4.87 19.78
CA LEU A 294 19.77 -4.25 19.62
C LEU A 294 20.30 -3.57 20.90
N ASP A 295 19.46 -3.41 21.90
CA ASP A 295 19.83 -2.86 23.21
C ASP A 295 20.19 -3.97 24.22
N GLY A 296 20.02 -5.24 23.83
CA GLY A 296 20.32 -6.41 24.66
C GLY A 296 19.16 -6.79 25.59
N ASN A 297 17.94 -6.32 25.33
CA ASN A 297 16.75 -6.70 26.07
C ASN A 297 16.05 -7.90 25.43
N PRO A 298 15.36 -8.76 26.20
CA PRO A 298 14.49 -9.78 25.60
C PRO A 298 13.35 -9.15 24.82
N ILE A 299 13.14 -9.61 23.58
CA ILE A 299 11.99 -9.22 22.81
C ILE A 299 10.74 -9.86 23.39
N GLN A 300 9.77 -9.04 23.81
CA GLN A 300 8.55 -9.50 24.48
C GLN A 300 7.41 -8.48 24.35
N ASP A 301 6.17 -8.96 24.50
CA ASP A 301 4.99 -8.11 24.55
C ASP A 301 4.88 -7.35 25.89
N PRO A 302 3.98 -6.36 26.03
CA PRO A 302 3.77 -5.64 27.29
C PRO A 302 3.31 -6.52 28.47
N SER A 303 2.84 -7.75 28.20
CA SER A 303 2.45 -8.73 29.22
C SER A 303 3.62 -9.63 29.66
N GLY A 304 4.81 -9.49 29.05
CA GLY A 304 6.01 -10.29 29.32
C GLY A 304 6.07 -11.61 28.56
N ASN A 305 5.19 -11.85 27.59
CA ASN A 305 5.30 -13.00 26.69
C ASN A 305 6.44 -12.75 25.70
N LYS A 306 7.40 -13.67 25.62
CA LYS A 306 8.52 -13.57 24.67
C LYS A 306 8.02 -13.69 23.24
N GLY A 307 8.49 -12.81 22.36
CA GLY A 307 8.17 -12.83 20.95
C GLY A 307 7.65 -11.51 20.44
N PHE A 308 6.71 -11.54 19.49
CA PHE A 308 6.18 -10.36 18.83
C PHE A 308 5.55 -9.39 19.84
N PRO A 309 6.05 -8.15 19.93
CA PRO A 309 5.60 -7.22 20.97
C PRO A 309 4.27 -6.52 20.66
N GLY A 310 3.66 -6.78 19.51
CA GLY A 310 2.58 -6.00 18.90
C GLY A 310 3.12 -5.05 17.84
N PHE A 311 2.25 -4.57 16.95
CA PHE A 311 2.67 -3.69 15.85
C PHE A 311 3.28 -2.38 16.37
N ASP A 312 2.66 -1.75 17.36
CA ASP A 312 3.17 -0.54 18.03
C ASP A 312 4.46 -0.78 18.83
N GLY A 313 4.77 -2.03 19.14
CA GLY A 313 6.00 -2.44 19.84
C GLY A 313 7.18 -2.73 18.92
N MET A 314 7.02 -2.65 17.61
CA MET A 314 8.06 -2.93 16.60
C MET A 314 9.02 -1.75 16.45
N SER A 315 9.64 -1.33 17.55
CA SER A 315 10.66 -0.29 17.53
C SER A 315 11.85 -0.65 16.62
N ALA A 316 12.64 0.34 16.25
CA ALA A 316 13.84 0.11 15.42
C ALA A 316 14.79 -0.91 16.08
N ALA A 317 14.96 -0.88 17.41
CA ALA A 317 15.81 -1.85 18.11
C ALA A 317 15.32 -3.30 17.96
N VAL A 318 14.02 -3.53 17.94
CA VAL A 318 13.39 -4.84 17.76
C VAL A 318 13.43 -5.28 16.30
N SER A 319 12.90 -4.48 15.39
CA SER A 319 12.78 -4.83 13.97
C SER A 319 14.15 -5.07 13.34
N LEU A 320 15.12 -4.20 13.59
CA LEU A 320 16.48 -4.32 13.07
C LEU A 320 17.26 -5.49 13.67
N ALA A 321 16.93 -5.91 14.90
CA ALA A 321 17.53 -7.13 15.50
C ALA A 321 17.08 -8.39 14.75
N TYR A 322 15.79 -8.50 14.40
CA TYR A 322 15.31 -9.60 13.56
C TYR A 322 15.95 -9.58 12.18
N VAL A 323 16.03 -8.41 11.53
CA VAL A 323 16.66 -8.28 10.21
C VAL A 323 18.11 -8.75 10.26
N ALA A 324 18.91 -8.25 11.21
CA ALA A 324 20.32 -8.62 11.33
C ALA A 324 20.47 -10.13 11.54
N ALA A 325 19.72 -10.70 12.50
CA ALA A 325 19.77 -12.13 12.76
C ALA A 325 19.35 -13.00 11.55
N MET A 326 18.34 -12.57 10.78
CA MET A 326 17.93 -13.26 9.54
C MET A 326 19.03 -13.21 8.49
N GLN A 327 19.62 -12.03 8.25
CA GLN A 327 20.70 -11.83 7.28
C GLN A 327 21.92 -12.70 7.61
N GLU A 328 22.31 -12.78 8.87
CA GLU A 328 23.41 -13.59 9.39
C GLU A 328 23.16 -15.10 9.27
N HIS A 329 21.90 -15.54 9.25
CA HIS A 329 21.51 -16.96 9.29
C HIS A 329 20.79 -17.46 8.02
N GLY A 330 21.18 -16.96 6.84
CA GLY A 330 20.78 -17.53 5.55
C GLY A 330 19.43 -17.06 5.02
N VAL A 331 18.97 -15.88 5.44
CA VAL A 331 17.81 -15.18 4.90
C VAL A 331 18.28 -13.86 4.26
N PRO A 332 18.81 -13.90 3.04
CA PRO A 332 19.48 -12.75 2.43
C PRO A 332 18.54 -11.66 1.93
N VAL A 333 17.25 -11.90 1.90
CA VAL A 333 16.23 -10.94 1.48
C VAL A 333 15.29 -10.71 2.65
N THR A 334 15.19 -9.49 3.14
CA THR A 334 14.36 -9.13 4.30
C THR A 334 13.55 -7.88 4.07
N TYR A 335 12.34 -7.89 4.57
CA TYR A 335 11.46 -6.73 4.75
C TYR A 335 11.17 -6.54 6.23
N ALA A 336 11.20 -5.31 6.71
CA ALA A 336 10.84 -4.99 8.09
C ALA A 336 10.09 -3.68 8.20
N TYR A 337 9.07 -3.70 9.03
CA TYR A 337 8.31 -2.55 9.49
C TYR A 337 8.90 -2.04 10.81
N ILE A 338 8.93 -0.72 11.00
CA ILE A 338 9.27 -0.03 12.24
C ILE A 338 8.08 0.84 12.63
N SER A 339 7.59 0.68 13.86
CA SER A 339 6.42 1.40 14.37
C SER A 339 6.64 2.91 14.46
N ASP A 340 5.52 3.64 14.46
CA ASP A 340 5.46 5.08 14.59
C ASP A 340 6.19 5.59 15.85
N ALA A 341 6.88 6.71 15.72
CA ALA A 341 7.56 7.40 16.81
C ALA A 341 6.77 8.63 17.34
N HIS A 342 5.73 9.06 16.63
CA HIS A 342 4.98 10.28 16.94
C HIS A 342 4.04 10.12 18.14
N ASP A 343 3.47 8.93 18.31
CA ASP A 343 2.51 8.66 19.36
C ASP A 343 3.16 8.29 20.69
N ALA A 344 2.51 8.67 21.77
CA ALA A 344 2.92 8.30 23.12
C ALA A 344 2.46 6.87 23.48
N HIS A 345 2.95 5.85 22.80
CA HIS A 345 2.61 4.46 23.09
C HIS A 345 3.19 3.98 24.41
N PRO A 346 2.47 3.14 25.21
CA PRO A 346 1.11 2.63 25.03
C PRO A 346 0.02 3.43 25.79
N ASN A 347 0.32 4.49 26.53
CA ASN A 347 -0.65 5.23 27.35
C ASN A 347 -0.16 6.64 27.66
N GLY A 348 -0.57 7.60 26.91
CA GLY A 348 -0.26 9.01 27.16
C GLY A 348 -0.90 9.90 26.11
N PRO A 349 -0.79 11.23 26.24
CA PRO A 349 -1.11 12.12 25.15
C PRO A 349 -0.09 11.92 24.02
N ALA A 350 -0.51 12.17 22.77
CA ALA A 350 0.40 12.22 21.64
C ALA A 350 1.45 13.34 21.83
N TYR A 351 2.57 13.22 21.13
CA TYR A 351 3.62 14.23 21.14
C TYR A 351 3.51 15.13 19.90
N GLY A 352 3.79 16.41 20.06
CA GLY A 352 3.98 17.33 18.94
C GLY A 352 5.45 17.49 18.57
N PRO A 353 5.74 18.11 17.40
CA PRO A 353 7.10 18.31 16.92
C PRO A 353 7.99 19.02 17.96
N GLY A 354 9.15 18.43 18.26
CA GLY A 354 10.13 18.95 19.21
C GLY A 354 9.76 18.78 20.69
N GLN A 355 8.83 17.91 21.04
CA GLN A 355 8.60 17.50 22.43
C GLN A 355 9.59 16.42 22.86
N ASP A 356 10.08 16.48 24.11
CA ASP A 356 11.09 15.56 24.65
C ASP A 356 10.77 14.08 24.44
N GLY A 357 9.50 13.67 24.55
CA GLY A 357 9.09 12.28 24.38
C GLY A 357 9.32 11.79 22.96
N TYR A 358 8.94 12.58 21.98
CA TYR A 358 9.12 12.31 20.56
C TYR A 358 10.61 12.30 20.17
N ASP A 359 11.34 13.36 20.53
CA ASP A 359 12.78 13.44 20.25
C ASP A 359 13.55 12.29 20.89
N THR A 360 13.11 11.78 22.04
CA THR A 360 13.69 10.60 22.71
C THR A 360 13.47 9.33 21.91
N ALA A 361 12.29 9.13 21.31
CA ALA A 361 11.99 7.98 20.46
C ALA A 361 12.85 7.98 19.18
N LEU A 362 12.94 9.12 18.49
CA LEU A 362 13.78 9.28 17.29
C LEU A 362 15.27 9.07 17.58
N LYS A 363 15.74 9.55 18.73
CA LYS A 363 17.12 9.29 19.18
C LYS A 363 17.38 7.81 19.44
N ALA A 364 16.42 7.10 20.05
CA ALA A 364 16.54 5.65 20.23
C ALA A 364 16.57 4.91 18.89
N TYR A 365 15.77 5.35 17.90
CA TYR A 365 15.81 4.82 16.54
C TYR A 365 17.16 5.09 15.86
N ASN A 366 17.68 6.31 15.96
CA ASN A 366 19.01 6.64 15.46
C ASN A 366 20.10 5.75 16.03
N ASP A 367 20.10 5.53 17.35
CA ASP A 367 21.08 4.68 18.04
C ASP A 367 20.96 3.22 17.59
N ALA A 368 19.73 2.73 17.36
CA ALA A 368 19.48 1.40 16.82
C ALA A 368 20.08 1.23 15.42
N PHE A 369 19.92 2.22 14.53
CA PHE A 369 20.53 2.20 13.20
C PHE A 369 22.06 2.18 13.27
N GLY A 370 22.67 2.94 14.17
CA GLY A 370 24.12 2.91 14.39
C GLY A 370 24.62 1.51 14.77
N LYS A 371 23.93 0.85 15.70
CA LYS A 371 24.21 -0.54 16.14
C LYS A 371 23.98 -1.54 15.00
N PHE A 372 22.90 -1.39 14.27
CA PHE A 372 22.51 -2.24 13.15
C PHE A 372 23.58 -2.25 12.05
N PHE A 373 23.97 -1.08 11.56
CA PHE A 373 25.00 -0.98 10.51
C PHE A 373 26.36 -1.53 11.00
N ALA A 374 26.72 -1.27 12.26
CA ALA A 374 27.95 -1.81 12.82
C ALA A 374 27.92 -3.35 12.92
N ARG A 375 26.77 -3.93 13.34
CA ARG A 375 26.58 -5.38 13.41
C ARG A 375 26.67 -6.01 12.03
N LEU A 376 25.92 -5.53 11.05
CA LEU A 376 25.99 -6.04 9.69
C LEU A 376 27.39 -5.96 9.09
N ALA A 377 28.09 -4.84 9.30
CA ALA A 377 29.44 -4.66 8.79
C ALA A 377 30.44 -5.67 9.41
N SER A 378 30.25 -6.09 10.67
CA SER A 378 31.08 -7.11 11.32
C SER A 378 30.95 -8.48 10.65
N ASP A 379 29.79 -8.76 10.01
CA ASP A 379 29.51 -9.98 9.27
C ASP A 379 29.75 -9.83 7.75
N GLY A 380 30.33 -8.68 7.34
CA GLY A 380 30.66 -8.40 5.96
C GLY A 380 29.48 -7.95 5.10
N ILE A 381 28.33 -7.68 5.71
CA ILE A 381 27.12 -7.17 5.04
C ILE A 381 27.16 -5.63 5.07
N ASN A 382 27.29 -4.99 3.91
CA ASN A 382 27.46 -3.54 3.82
C ASN A 382 27.01 -3.00 2.45
N GLN A 383 27.11 -1.69 2.25
CA GLN A 383 26.69 -1.00 1.04
C GLN A 383 27.36 -1.47 -0.27
N ASN A 384 28.44 -2.26 -0.20
CA ASN A 384 29.13 -2.76 -1.39
C ASN A 384 28.58 -4.11 -1.89
N ASN A 385 27.78 -4.81 -1.09
CA ASN A 385 27.18 -6.10 -1.44
C ASN A 385 25.69 -6.20 -1.09
N THR A 386 25.08 -5.14 -0.59
CA THR A 386 23.69 -5.13 -0.14
C THR A 386 22.94 -3.98 -0.82
N LEU A 387 21.74 -4.28 -1.31
CA LEU A 387 20.75 -3.27 -1.66
C LEU A 387 19.93 -2.96 -0.40
N PHE A 388 20.08 -1.75 0.11
CA PHE A 388 19.24 -1.20 1.16
C PHE A 388 18.19 -0.31 0.54
N VAL A 389 16.96 -0.46 1.01
CA VAL A 389 15.80 0.35 0.67
C VAL A 389 15.17 0.83 1.96
N PHE A 390 14.97 2.13 2.08
CA PHE A 390 14.35 2.77 3.25
C PHE A 390 13.24 3.70 2.78
N THR A 391 12.08 3.66 3.43
CA THR A 391 11.00 4.61 3.17
C THR A 391 10.09 4.70 4.41
N ALA A 392 9.19 5.68 4.46
CA ALA A 392 8.01 5.59 5.31
C ALA A 392 6.84 5.03 4.49
N ASP A 393 5.88 4.41 5.13
CA ASP A 393 4.65 3.98 4.45
C ASP A 393 3.80 5.21 4.09
N GLU A 394 3.70 6.20 4.98
CA GLU A 394 2.98 7.44 4.76
C GLU A 394 3.62 8.60 5.53
N GLY A 395 3.13 9.81 5.30
CA GLY A 395 3.27 10.93 6.20
C GLY A 395 2.01 11.10 7.02
N ASP A 396 2.04 12.04 7.96
CA ASP A 396 0.87 12.43 8.70
C ASP A 396 0.80 13.95 8.97
N HIS A 397 -0.35 14.40 9.38
CA HIS A 397 -0.64 15.80 9.63
C HIS A 397 -0.71 16.08 11.13
N PHE A 398 0.18 16.94 11.63
CA PHE A 398 0.16 17.32 13.03
C PHE A 398 -1.03 18.22 13.35
N VAL A 399 -1.83 17.83 14.34
CA VAL A 399 -2.98 18.60 14.84
C VAL A 399 -2.70 19.12 16.23
N GLY A 400 -2.36 20.38 16.31
CA GLY A 400 -2.04 21.05 17.57
C GLY A 400 -1.99 22.58 17.48
N GLY A 401 -1.95 23.22 18.63
CA GLY A 401 -1.78 24.66 18.75
C GLY A 401 -0.33 25.10 18.51
N ALA A 402 -0.09 26.42 18.58
CA ALA A 402 1.26 26.92 18.48
C ALA A 402 2.14 26.46 19.66
N PRO A 403 3.41 26.09 19.41
CA PRO A 403 4.32 25.67 20.47
C PRO A 403 4.74 26.83 21.37
N SER A 404 5.11 26.53 22.60
CA SER A 404 5.69 27.45 23.57
C SER A 404 7.02 26.91 24.12
N PRO A 405 8.11 27.70 24.10
CA PRO A 405 8.19 29.03 23.48
C PRO A 405 8.10 28.95 21.94
N THR A 406 7.68 30.02 21.29
CA THR A 406 7.48 30.08 19.82
C THR A 406 8.75 29.85 19.00
N ASN A 407 9.91 29.99 19.61
CA ASN A 407 11.22 29.75 19.00
C ASN A 407 11.86 28.43 19.48
N CYS A 408 11.09 27.51 20.03
CA CYS A 408 11.60 26.18 20.38
C CYS A 408 12.11 25.44 19.14
N ASP A 409 13.10 24.58 19.34
CA ASP A 409 13.77 23.83 18.28
C ASP A 409 13.84 22.33 18.53
N GLY A 410 13.26 21.87 19.65
CA GLY A 410 13.28 20.45 20.04
C GLY A 410 14.65 19.92 20.47
N VAL A 411 15.75 20.65 20.17
CA VAL A 411 17.13 20.20 20.42
C VAL A 411 17.74 20.92 21.62
N THR A 412 17.72 22.24 21.60
CA THR A 412 18.24 23.09 22.70
C THR A 412 17.14 23.62 23.59
N THR A 413 15.95 23.74 23.04
CA THR A 413 14.76 24.27 23.71
C THR A 413 13.57 23.41 23.36
N PRO A 414 13.10 22.54 24.28
CA PRO A 414 11.93 21.69 24.05
C PRO A 414 10.69 22.50 23.73
N CYS A 415 9.87 21.98 22.81
CA CYS A 415 8.57 22.53 22.48
C CYS A 415 7.50 22.01 23.44
N ASN A 416 6.55 22.85 23.79
CA ASN A 416 5.39 22.49 24.59
C ASN A 416 4.12 22.97 23.92
N TYR A 417 3.08 22.18 23.91
CA TYR A 417 1.79 22.49 23.33
C TYR A 417 0.72 22.53 24.41
N SER A 418 -0.07 23.60 24.45
CA SER A 418 -1.19 23.73 25.39
C SER A 418 -2.43 22.96 24.94
N GLN A 419 -2.54 22.73 23.63
CA GLN A 419 -3.58 21.93 22.97
C GLN A 419 -2.91 21.08 21.91
N ILE A 420 -3.22 19.82 21.92
CA ILE A 420 -2.71 18.79 20.99
C ILE A 420 -3.75 17.69 20.87
N GLY A 421 -4.09 17.33 19.66
CA GLY A 421 -5.02 16.23 19.38
C GLY A 421 -5.86 16.46 18.15
N GLU A 422 -6.10 15.39 17.41
CA GLU A 422 -7.03 15.39 16.29
C GLU A 422 -8.44 15.83 16.72
N ILE A 423 -9.21 16.37 15.78
CA ILE A 423 -10.55 16.88 16.07
C ILE A 423 -11.58 15.83 15.63
N ASN A 424 -12.05 15.03 16.59
CA ASN A 424 -13.11 14.05 16.37
C ASN A 424 -14.44 14.75 16.07
N THR A 425 -15.03 14.44 14.92
CA THR A 425 -16.24 15.11 14.41
C THR A 425 -17.35 14.11 14.09
N ASN A 426 -18.50 14.25 14.75
CA ASN A 426 -19.68 13.45 14.48
C ASN A 426 -20.42 13.96 13.23
N LEU A 427 -20.08 13.41 12.07
CA LEU A 427 -20.68 13.75 10.79
C LEU A 427 -22.19 13.54 10.77
N ALA A 428 -22.70 12.45 11.38
CA ALA A 428 -24.13 12.17 11.43
C ALA A 428 -24.89 13.24 12.22
N GLY A 429 -24.33 13.69 13.32
CA GLY A 429 -24.90 14.77 14.13
C GLY A 429 -24.91 16.12 13.40
N LEU A 430 -23.83 16.49 12.75
CA LEU A 430 -23.76 17.73 11.97
C LEU A 430 -24.72 17.73 10.78
N LEU A 431 -24.79 16.64 10.03
CA LEU A 431 -25.73 16.49 8.92
C LEU A 431 -27.18 16.65 9.37
N ALA A 432 -27.57 16.03 10.48
CA ALA A 432 -28.93 16.14 11.01
C ALA A 432 -29.24 17.55 11.52
N THR A 433 -28.31 18.18 12.23
CA THR A 433 -28.56 19.48 12.91
C THR A 433 -28.41 20.68 11.99
N GLU A 434 -27.44 20.66 11.07
CA GLU A 434 -27.16 21.79 10.19
C GLU A 434 -27.88 21.68 8.84
N GLN A 435 -28.04 20.46 8.31
CA GLN A 435 -28.54 20.25 6.95
C GLN A 435 -29.88 19.50 6.91
N GLY A 436 -30.38 19.00 8.05
CA GLY A 436 -31.61 18.22 8.13
C GLY A 436 -31.54 16.85 7.46
N ILE A 437 -30.34 16.35 7.18
CA ILE A 437 -30.12 15.03 6.58
C ILE A 437 -30.04 13.97 7.68
N THR A 438 -30.98 13.01 7.63
CA THR A 438 -31.05 11.88 8.58
C THR A 438 -30.98 10.53 7.86
N THR A 439 -30.55 10.52 6.61
CA THR A 439 -30.34 9.31 5.81
C THR A 439 -29.36 8.38 6.52
N PRO A 440 -29.72 7.12 6.79
CA PRO A 440 -28.83 6.19 7.48
C PRO A 440 -27.62 5.84 6.63
N PHE A 441 -26.45 5.86 7.24
CA PHE A 441 -25.18 5.50 6.60
C PHE A 441 -24.18 4.92 7.60
N LYS A 442 -23.12 4.37 7.09
CA LYS A 442 -21.93 3.94 7.86
C LYS A 442 -20.69 4.56 7.25
N ILE A 443 -19.68 4.76 8.08
CA ILE A 443 -18.35 5.22 7.69
C ILE A 443 -17.36 4.07 7.79
N HIS A 444 -16.36 4.08 6.92
CA HIS A 444 -15.16 3.27 7.05
C HIS A 444 -13.95 4.12 6.68
N ALA A 445 -12.91 4.00 7.52
CA ALA A 445 -11.64 4.74 7.51
C ALA A 445 -11.73 6.22 8.00
N ASP A 446 -10.69 6.81 8.20
CA ASP A 446 -10.07 7.93 8.87
C ASP A 446 -10.53 9.34 8.44
N SER A 447 -9.60 10.25 8.11
CA SER A 447 -9.93 11.60 7.62
C SER A 447 -10.39 11.63 6.15
N ALA A 448 -10.24 10.51 5.42
CA ALA A 448 -10.90 10.30 4.12
C ALA A 448 -11.96 9.20 4.23
N PRO A 449 -13.07 9.42 4.95
CA PRO A 449 -14.05 8.38 5.21
C PRO A 449 -14.78 7.92 3.97
N ASN A 450 -14.93 6.61 3.87
CA ASN A 450 -15.74 5.96 2.86
C ASN A 450 -17.17 5.84 3.38
N ILE A 451 -18.10 6.39 2.62
CA ILE A 451 -19.52 6.51 3.01
C ILE A 451 -20.32 5.37 2.39
N TYR A 452 -21.03 4.64 3.23
CA TYR A 452 -21.93 3.55 2.84
C TYR A 452 -23.36 3.93 3.20
N ILE A 453 -24.10 4.54 2.26
CA ILE A 453 -25.50 4.90 2.46
C ILE A 453 -26.34 3.62 2.44
N THR A 454 -27.19 3.44 3.46
CA THR A 454 -28.10 2.28 3.55
C THR A 454 -29.04 2.21 2.34
N GLY A 455 -29.14 1.03 1.74
CA GLY A 455 -29.88 0.80 0.50
C GLY A 455 -29.00 0.87 -0.75
N ASN A 456 -27.72 1.24 -0.61
CA ASN A 456 -26.75 1.34 -1.71
C ASN A 456 -27.32 2.11 -2.92
N PRO A 457 -27.76 3.38 -2.75
CA PRO A 457 -28.30 4.17 -3.84
C PRO A 457 -27.19 4.46 -4.88
N SER A 458 -27.60 4.59 -6.15
CA SER A 458 -26.66 4.94 -7.22
C SER A 458 -26.09 6.35 -7.03
N PRO A 459 -24.95 6.69 -7.65
CA PRO A 459 -24.36 8.05 -7.60
C PRO A 459 -25.35 9.15 -8.07
N THR A 460 -26.22 8.84 -9.03
CA THR A 460 -27.22 9.77 -9.57
C THR A 460 -28.55 9.75 -8.82
N ASP A 461 -28.68 8.92 -7.77
CA ASP A 461 -29.89 8.89 -6.95
C ASP A 461 -30.05 10.24 -6.21
N PRO A 462 -31.28 10.81 -6.15
CA PRO A 462 -31.54 12.04 -5.40
C PRO A 462 -31.08 11.98 -3.93
N THR A 463 -31.11 10.81 -3.30
CA THR A 463 -30.64 10.61 -1.93
C THR A 463 -29.13 10.80 -1.83
N THR A 464 -28.35 10.18 -2.73
CA THR A 464 -26.89 10.35 -2.82
C THR A 464 -26.55 11.81 -3.06
N ARG A 465 -27.14 12.42 -4.09
CA ARG A 465 -26.87 13.82 -4.43
C ARG A 465 -27.22 14.81 -3.32
N ALA A 466 -28.34 14.59 -2.60
CA ALA A 466 -28.70 15.42 -1.45
C ALA A 466 -27.70 15.27 -0.30
N PHE A 467 -27.22 14.07 -0.07
CA PHE A 467 -26.25 13.79 0.98
C PHE A 467 -24.89 14.47 0.67
N GLU A 468 -24.37 14.32 -0.54
CA GLU A 468 -23.11 14.93 -0.97
C GLU A 468 -23.15 16.46 -0.91
N ARG A 469 -24.24 17.09 -1.41
CA ARG A 469 -24.40 18.54 -1.27
C ARG A 469 -24.40 18.98 0.17
N ALA A 470 -25.06 18.21 1.05
CA ALA A 470 -25.12 18.53 2.47
C ALA A 470 -23.74 18.46 3.13
N VAL A 471 -22.94 17.41 2.86
CA VAL A 471 -21.59 17.31 3.44
C VAL A 471 -20.69 18.45 2.92
N GLY A 472 -20.85 18.87 1.67
CA GLY A 472 -20.12 19.97 1.08
C GLY A 472 -20.37 21.35 1.72
N GLN A 473 -21.47 21.47 2.49
CA GLN A 473 -21.84 22.72 3.20
C GLN A 473 -21.47 22.69 4.68
N LEU A 474 -20.98 21.56 5.21
CA LEU A 474 -20.67 21.45 6.64
C LEU A 474 -19.44 22.26 7.03
N THR A 475 -19.56 22.87 8.21
CA THR A 475 -18.47 23.57 8.88
C THR A 475 -18.31 23.06 10.30
N ALA A 476 -17.10 23.20 10.83
CA ALA A 476 -16.80 22.85 12.21
C ALA A 476 -16.11 24.01 12.93
N ALA A 477 -16.51 24.26 14.18
CA ALA A 477 -15.77 25.15 15.04
C ALA A 477 -14.52 24.44 15.55
N ASN A 478 -13.35 24.89 15.10
CA ASN A 478 -12.07 24.30 15.47
C ASN A 478 -11.74 24.66 16.95
N PRO A 479 -11.65 23.66 17.85
CA PRO A 479 -11.43 23.93 19.27
C PRO A 479 -10.01 24.44 19.57
N ILE A 480 -9.05 24.23 18.66
CA ILE A 480 -7.65 24.62 18.82
C ILE A 480 -7.44 26.06 18.36
N THR A 481 -7.92 26.40 17.16
CA THR A 481 -7.70 27.71 16.55
C THR A 481 -8.81 28.74 16.89
N GLY A 482 -10.00 28.27 17.27
CA GLY A 482 -11.20 29.08 17.44
C GLY A 482 -11.85 29.54 16.13
N ASN A 483 -11.35 29.10 14.97
CA ASN A 483 -11.92 29.41 13.67
C ASN A 483 -13.12 28.50 13.34
N THR A 484 -13.87 28.88 12.33
CA THR A 484 -14.85 28.01 11.69
C THR A 484 -14.24 27.50 10.39
N ASP A 485 -13.99 26.21 10.31
CA ASP A 485 -13.35 25.58 9.16
C ASP A 485 -14.41 24.92 8.26
N LYS A 486 -14.18 24.90 6.95
CA LYS A 486 -14.92 24.06 6.02
C LYS A 486 -14.46 22.62 6.23
N LEU A 487 -15.39 21.74 6.56
CA LEU A 487 -15.07 20.37 6.98
C LEU A 487 -14.56 19.49 5.82
N ILE A 488 -15.10 19.65 4.61
CA ILE A 488 -14.83 18.80 3.46
C ILE A 488 -14.02 19.57 2.42
N ARG A 489 -12.89 18.97 1.99
CA ARG A 489 -12.04 19.50 0.91
C ARG A 489 -12.41 18.93 -0.44
N TYR A 490 -12.54 17.61 -0.55
CA TYR A 490 -12.84 16.91 -1.79
C TYR A 490 -13.87 15.81 -1.58
N LEU A 491 -14.46 15.36 -2.70
CA LEU A 491 -15.35 14.22 -2.79
C LEU A 491 -14.97 13.38 -4.01
N ALA A 492 -15.07 12.07 -3.89
CA ALA A 492 -14.90 11.12 -4.99
C ALA A 492 -16.11 10.20 -5.07
N ASP A 493 -16.84 10.29 -6.17
CA ASP A 493 -17.83 9.31 -6.59
C ASP A 493 -17.16 8.08 -7.24
N PRO A 494 -17.89 7.01 -7.56
CA PRO A 494 -17.32 5.86 -8.27
C PRO A 494 -16.58 6.18 -9.57
N VAL A 495 -16.88 7.29 -10.22
CA VAL A 495 -16.16 7.73 -11.42
C VAL A 495 -14.74 8.17 -11.08
N GLU A 496 -14.58 9.05 -10.09
CA GLU A 496 -13.27 9.46 -9.57
C GLU A 496 -12.56 8.30 -8.89
N MET A 497 -13.25 7.53 -8.04
CA MET A 497 -12.67 6.38 -7.37
C MET A 497 -12.05 5.37 -8.33
N LYS A 498 -12.65 5.18 -9.51
CA LYS A 498 -12.07 4.34 -10.56
C LYS A 498 -10.78 4.94 -11.13
N LEU A 499 -10.77 6.24 -11.39
CA LEU A 499 -9.59 6.96 -11.86
C LEU A 499 -8.47 6.92 -10.81
N LEU A 500 -8.82 6.94 -9.55
CA LEU A 500 -7.92 6.98 -8.39
C LEU A 500 -7.49 5.59 -7.88
N HIS A 501 -7.77 4.53 -8.64
CA HIS A 501 -7.41 3.15 -8.27
C HIS A 501 -8.03 2.65 -6.95
N MET A 502 -9.24 3.11 -6.62
CA MET A 502 -9.93 2.75 -5.39
C MET A 502 -10.99 1.64 -5.58
N ILE A 503 -11.36 1.30 -6.82
CA ILE A 503 -12.40 0.30 -7.09
C ILE A 503 -11.76 -1.04 -7.39
N THR A 504 -11.97 -2.01 -6.51
CA THR A 504 -11.49 -3.39 -6.64
C THR A 504 -12.35 -4.23 -7.58
N ALA A 505 -11.93 -5.47 -7.84
CA ALA A 505 -12.72 -6.44 -8.62
C ALA A 505 -14.02 -6.87 -7.90
N ASP A 506 -14.15 -6.62 -6.61
CA ASP A 506 -15.36 -6.88 -5.84
C ASP A 506 -16.22 -5.61 -5.74
N PRO A 507 -17.31 -5.49 -6.51
CA PRO A 507 -18.13 -4.29 -6.51
C PRO A 507 -18.86 -4.06 -5.17
N ALA A 508 -19.02 -5.08 -4.33
CA ALA A 508 -19.62 -4.92 -3.02
C ALA A 508 -18.77 -4.06 -2.08
N ARG A 509 -17.45 -4.02 -2.28
CA ARG A 509 -16.52 -3.20 -1.49
C ARG A 509 -16.54 -1.71 -1.86
N THR A 510 -17.10 -1.35 -3.02
CA THR A 510 -17.16 0.04 -3.46
C THR A 510 -18.11 0.84 -2.57
N PRO A 511 -17.66 1.89 -1.85
CA PRO A 511 -18.54 2.76 -1.08
C PRO A 511 -19.48 3.56 -1.99
N THR A 512 -20.51 4.19 -1.43
CA THR A 512 -21.36 5.10 -2.19
C THR A 512 -20.55 6.28 -2.73
N PHE A 513 -19.69 6.86 -1.88
CA PHE A 513 -18.68 7.85 -2.25
C PHE A 513 -17.62 7.95 -1.13
N THR A 514 -16.50 8.58 -1.42
CA THR A 514 -15.43 8.89 -0.46
C THR A 514 -15.34 10.40 -0.28
N MET A 515 -15.17 10.84 0.97
CA MET A 515 -14.91 12.24 1.32
C MET A 515 -13.45 12.40 1.74
N PHE A 516 -12.89 13.60 1.49
CA PHE A 516 -11.59 14.02 2.01
C PHE A 516 -11.82 15.25 2.86
N ALA A 517 -11.61 15.11 4.16
CA ALA A 517 -11.84 16.19 5.13
C ALA A 517 -10.69 17.22 5.14
N ASP A 518 -10.85 18.26 5.90
CA ASP A 518 -9.70 19.04 6.38
C ASP A 518 -8.87 18.12 7.31
N PRO A 519 -7.55 18.00 7.13
CA PRO A 519 -6.73 16.98 7.82
C PRO A 519 -6.65 17.17 9.34
N ASN A 520 -7.15 18.27 9.90
CA ASN A 520 -7.31 18.41 11.35
C ASN A 520 -8.43 17.52 11.93
N TYR A 521 -9.31 16.95 11.09
CA TYR A 521 -10.55 16.33 11.52
C TYR A 521 -10.62 14.84 11.21
N LEU A 522 -10.90 14.03 12.24
CA LEU A 522 -11.34 12.64 12.09
C LEU A 522 -12.87 12.57 12.06
N LEU A 523 -13.43 12.03 10.97
CA LEU A 523 -14.87 11.98 10.77
C LEU A 523 -15.48 10.65 11.29
N LEU A 524 -16.44 10.76 12.18
CA LEU A 524 -17.14 9.65 12.82
C LEU A 524 -18.65 9.67 12.49
N ALA A 525 -19.32 8.52 12.54
CA ALA A 525 -20.78 8.41 12.41
C ALA A 525 -21.37 7.87 13.71
N ASN A 526 -21.62 8.78 14.64
CA ASN A 526 -22.25 8.52 15.92
C ASN A 526 -23.79 8.76 15.87
N ALA A 527 -24.42 9.16 16.96
CA ALA A 527 -25.83 9.51 16.99
C ALA A 527 -26.13 10.70 16.05
N PRO A 528 -27.29 10.70 15.36
CA PRO A 528 -27.68 11.78 14.44
C PRO A 528 -28.19 13.03 15.19
N ASP A 529 -27.47 13.46 16.19
CA ASP A 529 -27.73 14.66 16.96
C ASP A 529 -26.41 15.19 17.59
N CYS A 530 -26.45 16.42 18.09
CA CYS A 530 -25.35 17.06 18.82
C CYS A 530 -25.73 17.34 20.30
N THR A 531 -26.48 16.44 20.94
CA THR A 531 -26.79 16.52 22.39
C THR A 531 -25.52 16.38 23.22
N SER A 532 -24.56 15.59 22.78
CA SER A 532 -23.13 15.72 23.11
C SER A 532 -22.43 16.55 22.04
N PRO A 533 -21.35 17.29 22.36
CA PRO A 533 -20.64 18.06 21.35
C PRO A 533 -20.28 17.20 20.13
N CYS A 534 -20.64 17.68 18.93
CA CYS A 534 -20.32 16.99 17.69
C CYS A 534 -18.84 17.16 17.27
N VAL A 535 -18.14 18.12 17.84
CA VAL A 535 -16.73 18.43 17.54
C VAL A 535 -15.97 18.47 18.86
N THR A 536 -14.96 17.61 19.01
CA THR A 536 -14.19 17.47 20.24
C THR A 536 -12.73 17.17 19.93
N GLU A 537 -11.81 17.79 20.65
CA GLU A 537 -10.38 17.48 20.60
C GLU A 537 -10.12 16.12 21.27
N ASN A 538 -9.27 15.30 20.66
CA ASN A 538 -8.80 14.01 21.18
C ASN A 538 -7.29 14.06 21.45
N PRO A 539 -6.84 14.39 22.68
CA PRO A 539 -5.43 14.57 22.97
C PRO A 539 -4.61 13.26 22.97
N GLY A 540 -5.26 12.13 22.80
CA GLY A 540 -4.60 10.81 22.74
C GLY A 540 -3.98 10.51 21.38
N PHE A 541 -4.34 11.26 20.33
CA PHE A 541 -3.84 11.09 18.96
C PHE A 541 -3.76 12.45 18.28
N ALA A 542 -2.63 12.81 17.69
CA ALA A 542 -2.40 14.13 17.13
C ALA A 542 -1.85 14.15 15.71
N TRP A 543 -1.65 12.96 15.13
CA TRP A 543 -1.02 12.80 13.85
C TRP A 543 -1.99 12.09 12.90
N ASN A 544 -2.72 12.91 12.14
CA ASN A 544 -3.80 12.41 11.30
C ASN A 544 -3.28 12.05 9.91
N HIS A 545 -3.71 10.89 9.40
CA HIS A 545 -3.35 10.38 8.08
C HIS A 545 -4.58 9.81 7.36
N GLY A 546 -4.39 9.09 6.25
CA GLY A 546 -5.53 8.58 5.46
C GLY A 546 -6.22 9.65 4.63
N ASP A 547 -5.52 10.73 4.27
CA ASP A 547 -6.05 11.86 3.50
C ASP A 547 -5.15 12.18 2.30
N VAL A 548 -5.56 13.15 1.50
CA VAL A 548 -4.88 13.63 0.28
C VAL A 548 -4.01 14.87 0.52
N SER A 549 -3.80 15.26 1.76
CA SER A 549 -2.96 16.42 2.11
C SER A 549 -1.50 16.18 1.71
N PRO A 550 -0.77 17.20 1.20
CA PRO A 550 0.62 17.04 0.76
C PRO A 550 1.58 16.58 1.86
N ASP A 551 1.36 16.93 3.12
CA ASP A 551 2.14 16.48 4.27
C ASP A 551 1.92 14.99 4.60
N ILE A 552 0.76 14.46 4.23
CA ILE A 552 0.41 13.04 4.34
C ILE A 552 0.94 12.25 3.13
N ASN A 553 0.70 12.74 1.91
CA ASN A 553 1.00 12.00 0.68
C ASN A 553 2.44 12.14 0.18
N THR A 554 3.23 13.10 0.69
CA THR A 554 4.63 13.25 0.30
C THR A 554 5.51 12.65 1.37
N THR A 555 6.21 11.61 1.01
CA THR A 555 7.17 10.90 1.86
C THR A 555 8.56 10.91 1.22
N TRP A 556 9.41 9.93 1.50
CA TRP A 556 10.76 9.84 1.01
C TRP A 556 11.14 8.40 0.68
N LEU A 557 12.14 8.22 -0.19
CA LEU A 557 12.70 6.91 -0.52
C LEU A 557 14.22 6.98 -0.52
N GLY A 558 14.86 6.20 0.34
CA GLY A 558 16.31 6.04 0.38
C GLY A 558 16.75 4.75 -0.32
N LEU A 559 17.69 4.86 -1.26
CA LEU A 559 18.31 3.73 -1.95
C LEU A 559 19.80 3.76 -1.72
N VAL A 560 20.39 2.63 -1.29
CA VAL A 560 21.84 2.47 -1.09
C VAL A 560 22.27 1.10 -1.62
N GLY A 561 23.31 1.05 -2.41
CA GLY A 561 23.85 -0.23 -2.89
C GLY A 561 24.75 -0.11 -4.12
N PRO A 562 25.33 -1.23 -4.58
CA PRO A 562 26.36 -1.22 -5.65
C PRO A 562 25.87 -0.70 -7.01
N SER A 563 24.56 -0.69 -7.23
CA SER A 563 23.92 -0.24 -8.47
C SER A 563 23.23 1.11 -8.35
N VAL A 564 23.34 1.77 -7.20
CA VAL A 564 22.68 3.06 -6.92
C VAL A 564 23.67 4.20 -7.15
N ARG A 565 23.19 5.31 -7.71
CA ARG A 565 24.02 6.54 -7.81
C ARG A 565 24.23 7.15 -6.42
N HIS A 566 25.42 7.68 -6.19
CA HIS A 566 25.71 8.49 -5.01
C HIS A 566 25.35 9.94 -5.33
N ALA A 567 24.08 10.28 -5.20
CA ALA A 567 23.53 11.58 -5.59
C ALA A 567 23.15 12.47 -4.40
N GLY A 568 23.20 11.94 -3.17
CA GLY A 568 22.68 12.65 -1.99
C GLY A 568 21.15 12.79 -2.05
N VAL A 569 20.62 14.00 -2.01
CA VAL A 569 19.17 14.23 -2.08
C VAL A 569 18.74 14.55 -3.52
N ASP A 570 17.87 13.71 -4.11
CA ASP A 570 17.14 14.02 -5.33
C ASP A 570 15.75 14.59 -5.01
N LYS A 571 15.50 15.82 -5.46
CA LYS A 571 14.23 16.54 -5.34
C LYS A 571 13.42 16.58 -6.64
N SER A 572 13.99 16.04 -7.72
CA SER A 572 13.47 16.18 -9.08
C SER A 572 12.69 14.97 -9.57
N THR A 573 13.12 13.79 -9.19
CA THR A 573 12.46 12.54 -9.58
C THR A 573 11.15 12.39 -8.84
N TRP A 574 10.04 12.46 -9.58
CA TRP A 574 8.74 12.12 -9.05
C TRP A 574 8.56 10.60 -9.03
N SER A 575 8.24 10.02 -7.89
CA SER A 575 8.04 8.59 -7.68
C SER A 575 6.92 8.33 -6.69
N ASP A 576 6.41 7.12 -6.64
CA ASP A 576 5.50 6.65 -5.61
C ASP A 576 5.80 5.21 -5.19
N HIS A 577 5.08 4.70 -4.20
CA HIS A 577 5.28 3.37 -3.61
C HIS A 577 5.25 2.24 -4.64
N THR A 578 4.49 2.35 -5.74
CA THR A 578 4.47 1.31 -6.77
C THR A 578 5.82 1.14 -7.48
N ASP A 579 6.68 2.17 -7.45
CA ASP A 579 7.99 2.17 -8.13
C ASP A 579 9.06 1.38 -7.35
N ILE A 580 8.84 1.12 -6.06
CA ILE A 580 9.81 0.46 -5.17
C ILE A 580 10.06 -0.98 -5.65
N ARG A 581 9.00 -1.78 -5.80
CA ARG A 581 9.14 -3.19 -6.19
C ARG A 581 9.82 -3.40 -7.54
N PRO A 582 9.39 -2.80 -8.65
CA PRO A 582 10.07 -2.96 -9.93
C PRO A 582 11.53 -2.48 -9.88
N THR A 583 11.84 -1.43 -9.10
CA THR A 583 13.21 -0.94 -8.92
C THR A 583 14.08 -1.96 -8.18
N ILE A 584 13.58 -2.58 -7.12
CA ILE A 584 14.26 -3.67 -6.41
C ILE A 584 14.51 -4.85 -7.36
N LEU A 585 13.44 -5.36 -8.00
CA LEU A 585 13.53 -6.56 -8.84
C LEU A 585 14.47 -6.36 -10.03
N ALA A 586 14.45 -5.19 -10.68
CA ALA A 586 15.37 -4.87 -11.77
C ALA A 586 16.83 -4.90 -11.32
N GLN A 587 17.15 -4.35 -10.13
CA GLN A 587 18.52 -4.37 -9.59
C GLN A 587 18.97 -5.78 -9.21
N LEU A 588 18.05 -6.63 -8.77
CA LEU A 588 18.32 -8.03 -8.42
C LEU A 588 18.31 -8.98 -9.63
N GLY A 589 17.97 -8.49 -10.83
CA GLY A 589 17.80 -9.31 -12.02
C GLY A 589 16.63 -10.28 -11.95
N LEU A 590 15.60 -9.92 -11.18
CA LEU A 590 14.38 -10.68 -10.98
C LEU A 590 13.20 -9.97 -11.66
N LYS A 591 12.08 -10.68 -11.79
CA LYS A 591 10.82 -10.11 -12.29
C LYS A 591 9.62 -10.85 -11.72
N ASP A 592 8.50 -10.17 -11.67
CA ASP A 592 7.19 -10.77 -11.41
C ASP A 592 6.57 -11.38 -12.68
N ASP A 593 5.55 -12.19 -12.49
CA ASP A 593 4.73 -12.78 -13.56
C ASP A 593 3.48 -11.92 -13.88
N TYR A 594 3.40 -10.73 -13.33
CA TYR A 594 2.35 -9.74 -13.58
C TYR A 594 2.95 -8.37 -13.89
N ALA A 595 2.14 -7.48 -14.45
CA ALA A 595 2.54 -6.11 -14.76
C ALA A 595 2.42 -5.22 -13.52
N HIS A 596 3.47 -4.44 -13.25
CA HIS A 596 3.44 -3.40 -12.22
C HIS A 596 2.68 -2.15 -12.71
N ALA A 597 2.07 -1.44 -11.78
CA ALA A 597 1.62 -0.06 -11.99
C ALA A 597 2.78 0.94 -11.81
N GLY A 598 3.82 0.53 -11.12
CA GLY A 598 5.07 1.26 -10.97
C GLY A 598 6.04 1.04 -12.14
N ARG A 599 7.16 1.73 -12.07
CA ARG A 599 8.27 1.67 -13.03
C ARG A 599 9.61 1.58 -12.29
N VAL A 600 10.67 1.22 -12.99
CA VAL A 600 12.03 1.28 -12.44
C VAL A 600 12.49 2.75 -12.35
N LEU A 601 13.07 3.13 -11.22
CA LEU A 601 13.67 4.45 -10.98
C LEU A 601 15.10 4.50 -11.55
N PHE A 602 15.21 4.29 -12.87
CA PHE A 602 16.50 4.14 -13.53
C PHE A 602 17.34 5.43 -13.56
N GLU A 603 16.74 6.59 -13.34
CA GLU A 603 17.44 7.87 -13.19
C GLU A 603 18.34 7.93 -11.94
N ASP A 604 18.03 7.13 -10.92
CA ASP A 604 18.79 7.04 -9.66
C ASP A 604 19.73 5.83 -9.59
N LEU A 605 19.77 5.04 -10.67
CA LEU A 605 20.67 3.91 -10.78
C LEU A 605 21.93 4.25 -11.60
N ASP A 606 23.05 3.59 -11.24
CA ASP A 606 24.32 3.74 -11.97
C ASP A 606 24.17 3.22 -13.40
N ASP A 607 24.59 4.00 -14.39
CA ASP A 607 24.49 3.64 -15.81
C ASP A 607 25.13 2.28 -16.13
N SER A 608 26.18 1.89 -15.38
CA SER A 608 26.83 0.60 -15.55
C SER A 608 26.00 -0.59 -15.08
N ALA A 609 25.00 -0.35 -14.24
CA ALA A 609 24.04 -1.37 -13.76
C ALA A 609 22.80 -1.47 -14.66
N LEU A 610 22.56 -0.47 -15.52
CA LEU A 610 21.38 -0.46 -16.39
C LEU A 610 21.59 -1.30 -17.65
N PRO A 611 20.57 -2.03 -18.12
CA PRO A 611 20.59 -2.68 -19.42
C PRO A 611 20.65 -1.65 -20.56
N GLN A 612 21.14 -2.08 -21.74
CA GLN A 612 21.27 -1.22 -22.91
C GLN A 612 19.94 -0.57 -23.32
N SER A 613 18.83 -1.26 -23.10
CA SER A 613 17.47 -0.77 -23.38
C SER A 613 17.12 0.49 -22.60
N LEU A 614 17.54 0.61 -21.34
CA LEU A 614 17.32 1.78 -20.50
C LEU A 614 18.35 2.90 -20.76
N ARG A 615 19.56 2.57 -21.20
CA ARG A 615 20.56 3.56 -21.58
C ARG A 615 20.31 4.21 -22.95
N SER A 616 19.64 3.48 -23.84
CA SER A 616 19.26 4.00 -25.15
C SER A 616 18.04 4.91 -25.03
N ASN A 617 18.13 6.12 -25.60
CA ASN A 617 17.04 7.10 -25.54
C ASN A 617 16.59 7.51 -24.12
N GLN A 618 17.52 7.53 -23.17
CA GLN A 618 17.25 7.76 -21.74
C GLN A 618 16.38 9.01 -21.49
N ALA A 619 16.67 10.13 -22.16
CA ALA A 619 15.88 11.36 -22.02
C ALA A 619 14.39 11.17 -22.42
N THR A 620 14.12 10.40 -23.48
CA THR A 620 12.74 10.10 -23.90
C THR A 620 12.08 9.12 -22.93
N LEU A 621 12.83 8.15 -22.41
CA LEU A 621 12.34 7.23 -21.37
C LEU A 621 11.97 7.98 -20.09
N MET A 622 12.82 8.88 -19.60
CA MET A 622 12.54 9.70 -18.41
C MET A 622 11.28 10.53 -18.60
N GLN A 623 11.14 11.19 -19.75
CA GLN A 623 9.94 11.97 -20.05
C GLN A 623 8.68 11.10 -20.15
N LEU A 624 8.78 9.91 -20.78
CA LEU A 624 7.68 8.95 -20.84
C LEU A 624 7.26 8.49 -19.45
N ALA A 625 8.23 8.12 -18.61
CA ALA A 625 8.02 7.69 -17.23
C ALA A 625 7.35 8.78 -16.39
N GLN A 626 7.84 10.01 -16.51
CA GLN A 626 7.26 11.16 -15.80
C GLN A 626 5.81 11.40 -16.20
N VAL A 627 5.51 11.47 -17.49
CA VAL A 627 4.13 11.70 -17.98
C VAL A 627 3.22 10.53 -17.61
N TYR A 628 3.72 9.29 -17.69
CA TYR A 628 3.01 8.11 -17.25
C TYR A 628 2.55 8.23 -15.79
N LYS A 629 3.45 8.58 -14.88
CA LYS A 629 3.11 8.74 -13.47
C LYS A 629 2.11 9.87 -13.24
N GLN A 630 2.26 11.00 -13.92
CA GLN A 630 1.34 12.14 -13.77
C GLN A 630 -0.08 11.86 -14.28
N ILE A 631 -0.27 10.92 -15.20
CA ILE A 631 -1.62 10.52 -15.65
C ILE A 631 -2.15 9.29 -14.92
N ASN A 632 -1.29 8.42 -14.37
CA ASN A 632 -1.70 7.14 -13.80
C ASN A 632 -1.72 7.12 -12.28
N ALA A 633 -0.81 7.80 -11.62
CA ALA A 633 -0.76 7.80 -10.15
C ALA A 633 -1.96 8.54 -9.55
N PRO A 634 -2.57 8.01 -8.47
CA PRO A 634 -3.70 8.66 -7.81
C PRO A 634 -3.39 10.09 -7.35
N VAL A 635 -2.22 10.32 -6.78
CA VAL A 635 -1.74 11.65 -6.37
C VAL A 635 -0.95 12.37 -7.46
N GLY A 636 -0.95 11.85 -8.69
CA GLY A 636 -0.47 12.55 -9.87
C GLY A 636 -1.39 13.70 -10.29
N GLN A 637 -0.93 14.54 -11.22
CA GLN A 637 -1.69 15.72 -11.65
C GLN A 637 -3.12 15.41 -12.11
N LEU A 638 -3.31 14.29 -12.84
CA LEU A 638 -4.64 13.91 -13.33
C LEU A 638 -5.57 13.52 -12.19
N GLY A 639 -5.09 12.73 -11.23
CA GLY A 639 -5.85 12.30 -10.07
C GLY A 639 -6.30 13.48 -9.21
N LEU A 640 -5.36 14.35 -8.82
CA LEU A 640 -5.67 15.53 -8.01
C LEU A 640 -6.62 16.50 -8.72
N ALA A 641 -6.45 16.69 -10.04
CA ALA A 641 -7.37 17.52 -10.82
C ALA A 641 -8.78 16.91 -10.89
N SER A 642 -8.92 15.58 -10.96
CA SER A 642 -10.23 14.93 -10.95
C SER A 642 -10.99 15.17 -9.65
N LEU A 643 -10.32 15.12 -8.50
CA LEU A 643 -10.90 15.47 -7.20
C LEU A 643 -11.40 16.92 -7.17
N ALA A 644 -10.63 17.85 -7.72
CA ALA A 644 -11.05 19.25 -7.81
C ALA A 644 -12.27 19.46 -8.71
N VAL A 645 -12.40 18.69 -9.81
CA VAL A 645 -13.56 18.72 -10.71
C VAL A 645 -14.82 18.25 -9.98
N SER A 646 -14.77 17.10 -9.30
CA SER A 646 -15.92 16.52 -8.58
C SER A 646 -16.43 17.46 -7.48
N THR A 647 -15.52 18.15 -6.80
CA THR A 647 -15.85 19.04 -5.67
C THR A 647 -16.64 20.28 -6.08
N LYS A 648 -16.56 20.72 -7.33
CA LYS A 648 -17.34 21.86 -7.85
C LYS A 648 -18.85 21.70 -7.67
N ALA A 649 -19.36 20.48 -7.76
CA ALA A 649 -20.79 20.21 -7.55
C ALA A 649 -21.27 20.45 -6.13
N LEU A 650 -20.34 20.46 -5.16
CA LEU A 650 -20.65 20.70 -3.75
C LEU A 650 -20.73 22.19 -3.40
N GLU A 651 -20.16 23.08 -4.21
CA GLU A 651 -20.00 24.49 -3.90
C GLU A 651 -21.34 25.24 -3.86
N SER A 652 -22.28 24.89 -4.73
CA SER A 652 -23.58 25.59 -4.75
C SER A 652 -24.54 25.18 -3.66
N GLY A 653 -24.43 23.96 -3.13
CA GLY A 653 -25.39 23.37 -2.21
C GLY A 653 -26.81 23.19 -2.79
N ASN A 654 -26.98 23.34 -4.12
CA ASN A 654 -28.28 23.45 -4.79
C ASN A 654 -28.52 22.28 -5.79
N SER A 655 -29.68 21.66 -5.71
CA SER A 655 -30.07 20.56 -6.62
C SER A 655 -30.17 20.96 -8.09
N THR A 656 -30.23 22.26 -8.42
CA THR A 656 -30.21 22.70 -9.82
C THR A 656 -28.89 22.41 -10.52
N ASP A 657 -27.81 22.19 -9.77
CA ASP A 657 -26.48 21.92 -10.30
C ASP A 657 -26.16 20.43 -10.47
N ASP A 658 -27.09 19.54 -10.09
CA ASP A 658 -26.93 18.09 -10.30
C ASP A 658 -26.73 17.73 -11.78
N GLY A 659 -27.32 18.52 -12.70
CA GLY A 659 -27.08 18.36 -14.13
C GLY A 659 -25.66 18.74 -14.58
N THR A 660 -25.06 19.77 -13.96
CA THR A 660 -23.67 20.13 -14.17
C THR A 660 -22.75 19.04 -13.66
N PHE A 661 -22.98 18.53 -12.47
CA PHE A 661 -22.26 17.41 -11.90
C PHE A 661 -22.27 16.18 -12.81
N THR A 662 -23.49 15.72 -13.21
CA THR A 662 -23.65 14.57 -14.12
C THR A 662 -22.89 14.76 -15.45
N ASN A 663 -22.79 15.99 -15.94
CA ASN A 663 -22.02 16.29 -17.13
C ASN A 663 -20.51 16.19 -16.89
N LEU A 664 -20.01 16.69 -15.74
CA LEU A 664 -18.60 16.57 -15.33
C LEU A 664 -18.21 15.09 -15.16
N GLU A 665 -19.04 14.30 -14.48
CA GLU A 665 -18.87 12.85 -14.33
C GLU A 665 -18.76 12.13 -15.69
N SER A 666 -19.60 12.51 -16.64
CA SER A 666 -19.55 11.95 -17.99
C SER A 666 -18.24 12.30 -18.70
N GLN A 667 -17.71 13.49 -18.50
CA GLN A 667 -16.41 13.90 -19.06
C GLN A 667 -15.25 13.17 -18.38
N LEU A 668 -15.27 13.03 -17.04
CA LEU A 668 -14.26 12.26 -16.30
C LEU A 668 -14.26 10.77 -16.70
N THR A 669 -15.43 10.18 -16.97
CA THR A 669 -15.53 8.81 -17.50
C THR A 669 -14.80 8.65 -18.85
N LEU A 670 -14.93 9.64 -19.75
CA LEU A 670 -14.20 9.63 -21.02
C LEU A 670 -12.69 9.81 -20.81
N ILE A 671 -12.30 10.72 -19.92
CA ILE A 671 -10.90 10.95 -19.54
C ILE A 671 -10.29 9.69 -18.94
N THR A 672 -10.99 9.00 -18.05
CA THR A 672 -10.56 7.73 -17.46
C THR A 672 -10.30 6.67 -18.52
N THR A 673 -11.20 6.52 -19.49
CA THR A 673 -11.03 5.58 -20.62
C THR A 673 -9.80 5.91 -21.48
N GLN A 674 -9.56 7.19 -21.74
CA GLN A 674 -8.38 7.64 -22.47
C GLN A 674 -7.10 7.42 -21.65
N ARG A 675 -7.12 7.74 -20.35
CA ARG A 675 -6.03 7.50 -19.40
C ARG A 675 -5.65 6.02 -19.38
N ASP A 676 -6.62 5.13 -19.20
CA ASP A 676 -6.37 3.69 -19.12
C ASP A 676 -5.66 3.17 -20.38
N THR A 677 -6.12 3.65 -21.57
CA THR A 677 -5.50 3.29 -22.84
C THR A 677 -4.06 3.79 -22.96
N LEU A 678 -3.81 5.05 -22.60
CA LEU A 678 -2.48 5.66 -22.68
C LEU A 678 -1.54 5.04 -21.64
N ALA A 679 -2.00 4.88 -20.41
CA ALA A 679 -1.22 4.30 -19.32
C ALA A 679 -0.77 2.86 -19.65
N ALA A 680 -1.67 2.03 -20.20
CA ALA A 680 -1.32 0.67 -20.62
C ALA A 680 -0.26 0.65 -21.73
N GLN A 681 -0.31 1.57 -22.69
CA GLN A 681 0.69 1.65 -23.75
C GLN A 681 2.05 2.17 -23.24
N MET A 682 2.04 3.17 -22.36
CA MET A 682 3.25 3.71 -21.75
C MET A 682 3.93 2.68 -20.84
N SER A 683 3.15 2.04 -19.96
CA SER A 683 3.62 0.98 -19.06
C SER A 683 4.24 -0.19 -19.83
N ALA A 684 3.61 -0.61 -20.94
CA ALA A 684 4.14 -1.68 -21.79
C ALA A 684 5.50 -1.32 -22.41
N LEU A 685 5.71 -0.07 -22.84
CA LEU A 685 7.00 0.39 -23.35
C LEU A 685 8.06 0.44 -22.26
N LEU A 686 7.71 0.94 -21.08
CA LEU A 686 8.61 0.98 -19.91
C LEU A 686 9.01 -0.44 -19.49
N ALA A 687 8.05 -1.32 -19.23
CA ALA A 687 8.32 -2.71 -18.85
C ALA A 687 9.11 -3.49 -19.92
N GLY A 688 8.89 -3.21 -21.20
CA GLY A 688 9.68 -3.73 -22.31
C GLY A 688 11.15 -3.34 -22.20
N ALA A 689 11.45 -2.09 -21.85
CA ALA A 689 12.81 -1.61 -21.67
C ALA A 689 13.45 -2.09 -20.36
N GLU A 690 12.67 -2.14 -19.29
CA GLU A 690 13.09 -2.47 -17.92
C GLU A 690 13.41 -3.96 -17.76
N PHE A 691 12.51 -4.83 -18.18
CA PHE A 691 12.57 -6.27 -17.88
C PHE A 691 12.80 -7.19 -19.09
N ASN A 692 12.59 -6.70 -20.31
CA ASN A 692 12.66 -7.53 -21.52
C ASN A 692 13.78 -7.11 -22.49
N GLY A 693 14.61 -6.12 -22.13
CA GLY A 693 15.73 -5.64 -22.93
C GLY A 693 15.34 -5.00 -24.27
N GLN A 694 14.08 -4.57 -24.42
CA GLN A 694 13.55 -3.98 -25.64
C GLN A 694 13.85 -2.48 -25.70
N ALA A 695 14.58 -2.02 -26.72
CA ALA A 695 14.72 -0.60 -26.95
C ALA A 695 13.38 0.03 -27.33
N ILE A 696 13.05 1.18 -26.75
CA ILE A 696 11.80 1.87 -27.05
C ILE A 696 11.77 2.37 -28.50
N ASN A 697 10.57 2.36 -29.09
CA ASN A 697 10.31 3.14 -30.30
C ASN A 697 10.15 4.61 -29.92
N GLU A 698 11.18 5.42 -30.19
CA GLU A 698 11.22 6.83 -29.78
C GLU A 698 10.10 7.67 -30.37
N GLN A 699 9.68 7.40 -31.61
CA GLN A 699 8.55 8.11 -32.24
C GLN A 699 7.24 7.79 -31.54
N GLN A 700 6.98 6.53 -31.22
CA GLN A 700 5.81 6.10 -30.47
C GLN A 700 5.80 6.72 -29.06
N ALA A 701 6.94 6.67 -28.36
CA ALA A 701 7.06 7.26 -27.03
C ALA A 701 6.76 8.76 -27.03
N LYS A 702 7.33 9.53 -27.97
CA LYS A 702 7.04 10.97 -28.13
C LYS A 702 5.57 11.26 -28.43
N GLN A 703 4.91 10.39 -29.20
CA GLN A 703 3.47 10.51 -29.47
C GLN A 703 2.65 10.30 -28.20
N LEU A 704 2.96 9.26 -27.42
CA LEU A 704 2.27 8.96 -26.15
C LEU A 704 2.49 10.08 -25.13
N ILE A 705 3.72 10.60 -25.01
CA ILE A 705 4.03 11.76 -24.16
C ILE A 705 3.14 12.95 -24.53
N SER A 706 3.04 13.29 -25.82
CA SER A 706 2.20 14.40 -26.28
C SER A 706 0.71 14.18 -25.97
N GLN A 707 0.22 12.95 -26.12
CA GLN A 707 -1.16 12.59 -25.79
C GLN A 707 -1.44 12.66 -24.28
N GLY A 708 -0.52 12.18 -23.46
CA GLY A 708 -0.61 12.29 -22.00
C GLY A 708 -0.64 13.75 -21.52
N GLN A 709 0.23 14.60 -22.08
CA GLN A 709 0.25 16.04 -21.78
C GLN A 709 -1.05 16.73 -22.21
N ALA A 710 -1.63 16.32 -23.34
CA ALA A 710 -2.93 16.84 -23.80
C ALA A 710 -4.06 16.43 -22.85
N LEU A 711 -4.02 15.20 -22.32
CA LEU A 711 -5.00 14.71 -21.36
C LEU A 711 -4.90 15.47 -20.02
N LEU A 712 -3.69 15.73 -19.51
CA LEU A 712 -3.47 16.57 -18.33
C LEU A 712 -4.04 17.97 -18.53
N LYS A 713 -3.82 18.57 -19.69
CA LYS A 713 -4.41 19.86 -20.00
C LYS A 713 -5.94 19.80 -20.02
N GLN A 714 -6.52 18.75 -20.60
CA GLN A 714 -7.98 18.59 -20.70
C GLN A 714 -8.63 18.55 -19.31
N VAL A 715 -8.09 17.77 -18.35
CA VAL A 715 -8.65 17.71 -17.00
C VAL A 715 -8.48 19.05 -16.26
N ASN A 716 -7.34 19.71 -16.43
CA ASN A 716 -7.10 21.02 -15.82
C ASN A 716 -8.06 22.10 -16.38
N ASP A 717 -8.44 22.03 -17.63
CA ASP A 717 -9.44 22.93 -18.23
C ASP A 717 -10.85 22.73 -17.60
N LEU A 718 -11.14 21.57 -16.98
CA LEU A 718 -12.39 21.32 -16.24
C LEU A 718 -12.38 21.90 -14.82
N THR A 719 -11.20 22.09 -14.22
CA THR A 719 -11.06 22.70 -12.90
C THR A 719 -11.24 24.23 -12.95
N ALA A 720 -10.98 24.85 -14.10
CA ALA A 720 -11.17 26.30 -14.34
C ALA A 720 -12.67 26.65 -14.54
#